data_af1567c1b0544d94909a03cfaa518357
#
_entry.id   af1567c1b0544d94909a03cfaa518357
#
_cell.length_a   1.000
_cell.length_b   1.000
_cell.length_c   1.000
_cell.angle_alpha   90.00
_cell.angle_beta   90.00
_cell.angle_gamma   90.00
#
_symmetry.space_group_name_H-M   'P 1'
#
loop_
_entity.id
_entity.type
_entity.pdbx_description
1 polymer ?
#
loop_
_entity_poly.entity_id
_entity_poly.type
_entity_poly.pdbx_seq_one_letter_code
_entity_poly.pdbx_strand_id
1 'polypeptide(L)'
;MSLEKRNMRKQLNKTLATAIFAALSTTAIAASSAPSFDVNELDAKIAPCADFNGFVNAKWVAANPIPSDRTRWGAFDQLREHSLQTQRAIVEAAALGANKAEAGSIQQKIGWFYRSGMAEGAIEKAGLAPVKPEIAKIDALKTPADIAAYINDSSSRGQNGLFAIFTSPDFKNSKIQIAYVAQGGIGLPTSEYYTKPDYAELRAAYQAHVARVLELAGDKPDAAKKAAEQVLAFETRLAKASLAPVELRKPENQYHFVTLAEADKASPNFSWTKFFVAQHADIQGGFSLSQPGFFAEVDKMIADVPAEEWRTYLRFHAIDSASPYLSKPFAEAHFAFYNKTLNGQKEQEPRWKRVLSTINDAMGMALGQLYVEKTFPPESKKRALELVNNVSAALKTRIENLDWMSEATKQKALEKWSTFLPKIGYPDKWREWSGLEVKADDYYANVLAASKFNYDYEIAKAGKPTDRLEWGMTPQTVNAYYNPTDNTINFPAAILQPPFFDANADDAINYGGIGAVIGHEATHGYDDEGSQFDAQGNNANWWTKEDREKFDARTAKLVAQFDGYEPLPGKHVNGQLTLGENIADLGGINVAYDALQMALKQSPAEAAKKIDGYTPQQRFFLNFARIWRGSILPKRQEVLLNADPHAPAKYRAI
;
A
#
# COMPACT_ATOMS: atom_id res chain seq x y z
N MET A 1 59.70 5.55 -37.65
CA MET A 1 58.89 6.34 -36.65
C MET A 1 58.58 5.42 -35.53
N SER A 2 59.37 5.55 -34.48
CA SER A 2 59.87 4.52 -33.59
C SER A 2 58.90 4.11 -32.45
N LEU A 3 59.22 3.00 -31.82
CA LEU A 3 58.60 2.41 -30.64
C LEU A 3 58.35 3.42 -29.48
N GLU A 4 59.09 4.50 -29.39
CA GLU A 4 58.94 5.56 -28.37
C GLU A 4 57.60 6.30 -28.45
N LYS A 5 57.07 6.58 -29.64
CA LYS A 5 55.76 7.24 -29.80
C LYS A 5 54.59 6.34 -29.41
N ARG A 6 54.77 5.01 -29.45
CA ARG A 6 53.77 4.03 -29.03
C ARG A 6 53.70 3.88 -27.50
N ASN A 7 54.85 4.00 -26.84
CA ASN A 7 54.94 3.94 -25.38
C ASN A 7 54.46 5.22 -24.70
N MET A 8 54.72 6.38 -25.29
CA MET A 8 54.21 7.67 -24.79
C MET A 8 52.67 7.79 -24.89
N ARG A 9 52.04 7.27 -25.95
CA ARG A 9 50.57 7.20 -26.06
C ARG A 9 49.95 6.21 -25.06
N LYS A 10 50.64 5.09 -24.73
CA LYS A 10 50.16 4.16 -23.70
C LYS A 10 50.28 4.72 -22.28
N GLN A 11 51.29 5.52 -21.99
CA GLN A 11 51.41 6.20 -20.70
C GLN A 11 50.42 7.36 -20.58
N LEU A 12 50.20 8.15 -21.63
CA LEU A 12 49.22 9.25 -21.62
C LEU A 12 47.78 8.73 -21.41
N ASN A 13 47.43 7.59 -22.05
CA ASN A 13 46.12 6.98 -21.88
C ASN A 13 45.93 6.31 -20.51
N LYS A 14 46.98 5.84 -19.86
CA LYS A 14 46.91 5.34 -18.48
C LYS A 14 46.75 6.47 -17.47
N THR A 15 47.41 7.60 -17.67
CA THR A 15 47.34 8.78 -16.79
C THR A 15 45.97 9.49 -16.95
N LEU A 16 45.38 9.53 -18.16
CA LEU A 16 44.03 10.05 -18.36
C LEU A 16 42.95 9.14 -17.78
N ALA A 17 43.10 7.81 -17.88
CA ALA A 17 42.16 6.87 -17.29
C ALA A 17 42.18 6.90 -15.76
N THR A 18 43.34 7.11 -15.14
CA THR A 18 43.48 7.23 -13.68
C THR A 18 42.96 8.57 -13.16
N ALA A 19 43.10 9.65 -13.94
CA ALA A 19 42.55 10.97 -13.59
C ALA A 19 41.01 11.06 -13.70
N ILE A 20 40.42 10.32 -14.64
CA ILE A 20 38.94 10.24 -14.77
C ILE A 20 38.32 9.36 -13.67
N PHE A 21 39.02 8.32 -13.19
CA PHE A 21 38.57 7.51 -12.05
C PHE A 21 38.77 8.22 -10.70
N ALA A 22 39.76 9.11 -10.57
CA ALA A 22 39.95 9.89 -9.34
C ALA A 22 39.01 11.12 -9.23
N ALA A 23 38.44 11.59 -10.36
CA ALA A 23 37.48 12.71 -10.38
C ALA A 23 36.04 12.29 -10.16
N LEU A 24 35.72 10.98 -10.16
CA LEU A 24 34.39 10.42 -9.88
C LEU A 24 34.20 9.91 -8.45
N SER A 25 35.23 10.00 -7.61
CA SER A 25 35.22 9.46 -6.24
C SER A 25 35.20 10.49 -5.11
N THR A 26 34.97 11.79 -5.38
CA THR A 26 34.83 12.80 -4.31
C THR A 26 33.82 13.89 -4.65
N THR A 27 32.66 13.53 -5.14
CA THR A 27 31.44 14.22 -4.72
C THR A 27 30.75 13.31 -3.69
N ALA A 28 31.34 13.21 -2.51
CA ALA A 28 30.55 13.18 -1.30
C ALA A 28 29.65 14.41 -1.44
N ILE A 29 28.38 14.19 -1.78
CA ILE A 29 27.33 15.15 -1.49
C ILE A 29 27.48 15.36 0.01
N ALA A 30 28.20 16.42 0.40
CA ALA A 30 28.01 17.02 1.69
C ALA A 30 26.51 17.32 1.69
N ALA A 31 25.74 16.45 2.32
CA ALA A 31 24.38 16.77 2.72
C ALA A 31 24.57 18.08 3.48
N SER A 32 24.23 19.20 2.87
CA SER A 32 24.03 20.43 3.60
C SER A 32 23.03 20.01 4.66
N SER A 33 23.42 20.06 5.91
CA SER A 33 22.53 19.90 7.05
C SER A 33 21.57 21.08 7.05
N ALA A 34 20.59 21.06 6.13
CA ALA A 34 19.43 21.88 6.29
C ALA A 34 18.88 21.56 7.70
N PRO A 35 18.56 22.56 8.52
CA PRO A 35 18.07 22.30 9.85
C PRO A 35 16.87 21.35 9.74
N SER A 36 16.82 20.34 10.62
CA SER A 36 15.77 19.32 10.64
C SER A 36 14.35 19.93 10.72
N PHE A 37 14.26 21.21 11.12
CA PHE A 37 13.07 22.05 11.11
C PHE A 37 13.48 23.52 10.84
N ASP A 38 12.88 24.16 9.82
CA ASP A 38 13.09 25.55 9.49
C ASP A 38 11.92 26.42 9.97
N VAL A 39 12.14 27.24 11.00
CA VAL A 39 11.12 28.16 11.55
C VAL A 39 10.68 29.23 10.56
N ASN A 40 11.42 29.52 9.50
CA ASN A 40 11.03 30.47 8.46
C ASN A 40 9.86 29.94 7.59
N GLU A 41 9.59 28.65 7.61
CA GLU A 41 8.41 28.05 6.98
C GLU A 41 7.10 28.42 7.71
N LEU A 42 7.16 28.83 8.99
CA LEU A 42 5.97 29.21 9.77
C LEU A 42 5.36 30.50 9.24
N ASP A 43 4.02 30.54 9.12
CA ASP A 43 3.31 31.76 8.72
C ASP A 43 2.88 32.58 9.95
N ALA A 44 3.74 33.53 10.34
CA ALA A 44 3.49 34.40 11.48
C ALA A 44 2.24 35.34 11.35
N LYS A 45 1.60 35.38 10.17
CA LYS A 45 0.35 36.09 9.95
C LYS A 45 -0.87 35.32 10.45
N ILE A 46 -0.73 34.03 10.66
CA ILE A 46 -1.79 33.14 11.14
C ILE A 46 -1.56 32.90 12.64
N ALA A 47 -2.57 33.18 13.45
CA ALA A 47 -2.51 32.92 14.87
C ALA A 47 -2.58 31.39 15.12
N PRO A 48 -1.60 30.77 15.79
CA PRO A 48 -1.56 29.31 15.96
C PRO A 48 -2.76 28.74 16.73
N CYS A 49 -3.38 29.52 17.60
CA CYS A 49 -4.59 29.11 18.31
C CYS A 49 -5.88 29.18 17.45
N ALA A 50 -5.83 29.87 16.30
CA ALA A 50 -6.97 29.97 15.39
C ALA A 50 -6.89 28.89 14.28
N ASP A 51 -5.71 28.70 13.72
CA ASP A 51 -5.43 27.67 12.69
C ASP A 51 -3.96 27.20 12.82
N PHE A 52 -3.76 26.14 13.59
CA PHE A 52 -2.43 25.61 13.82
C PHE A 52 -1.82 24.99 12.55
N ASN A 53 -2.64 24.27 11.77
CA ASN A 53 -2.18 23.72 10.50
C ASN A 53 -1.77 24.82 9.52
N GLY A 54 -2.57 25.88 9.39
CA GLY A 54 -2.23 27.03 8.56
C GLY A 54 -0.95 27.72 9.04
N PHE A 55 -0.80 27.96 10.35
CA PHE A 55 0.42 28.55 10.94
C PHE A 55 1.68 27.77 10.55
N VAL A 56 1.63 26.42 10.61
CA VAL A 56 2.80 25.57 10.31
C VAL A 56 3.01 25.38 8.80
N ASN A 57 1.96 25.24 8.00
CA ASN A 57 2.04 24.66 6.68
C ASN A 57 1.67 25.61 5.52
N ALA A 58 0.99 26.75 5.75
CA ALA A 58 0.44 27.58 4.68
C ALA A 58 1.50 28.10 3.70
N LYS A 59 2.65 28.58 4.19
CA LYS A 59 3.74 29.05 3.31
C LYS A 59 4.30 27.92 2.44
N TRP A 60 4.51 26.76 3.06
CA TRP A 60 5.04 25.61 2.32
C TRP A 60 4.05 25.15 1.25
N VAL A 61 2.77 25.04 1.58
CA VAL A 61 1.71 24.65 0.63
C VAL A 61 1.64 25.61 -0.55
N ALA A 62 1.72 26.93 -0.29
CA ALA A 62 1.71 27.95 -1.35
C ALA A 62 2.93 27.86 -2.27
N ALA A 63 4.10 27.50 -1.72
CA ALA A 63 5.35 27.37 -2.48
C ALA A 63 5.50 26.03 -3.21
N ASN A 64 4.69 25.02 -2.86
CA ASN A 64 4.81 23.65 -3.36
C ASN A 64 3.50 23.17 -3.99
N PRO A 65 3.12 23.65 -5.18
CA PRO A 65 1.91 23.20 -5.86
C PRO A 65 2.04 21.71 -6.24
N ILE A 66 0.88 21.06 -6.39
CA ILE A 66 0.81 19.65 -6.82
C ILE A 66 1.42 19.52 -8.22
N PRO A 67 2.47 18.68 -8.43
CA PRO A 67 3.02 18.40 -9.75
C PRO A 67 1.95 17.83 -10.71
N SER A 68 2.10 18.09 -12.01
CA SER A 68 1.12 17.68 -13.02
C SER A 68 0.92 16.16 -13.12
N ASP A 69 1.95 15.40 -12.79
CA ASP A 69 1.95 13.93 -12.74
C ASP A 69 1.51 13.34 -11.39
N ARG A 70 0.96 14.17 -10.50
CA ARG A 70 0.52 13.78 -9.15
C ARG A 70 -0.92 14.23 -8.88
N THR A 71 -1.56 13.56 -7.92
CA THR A 71 -2.91 13.91 -7.43
C THR A 71 -2.87 14.58 -6.06
N ARG A 72 -1.74 14.50 -5.37
CA ARG A 72 -1.46 15.15 -4.08
C ARG A 72 0.02 15.46 -3.97
N TRP A 73 0.35 16.40 -3.07
CA TRP A 73 1.74 16.74 -2.77
C TRP A 73 1.88 17.17 -1.32
N GLY A 74 2.71 16.47 -0.56
CA GLY A 74 2.91 16.69 0.86
C GLY A 74 4.21 16.09 1.36
N ALA A 75 4.41 16.05 2.70
CA ALA A 75 5.64 15.52 3.30
C ALA A 75 5.90 14.05 2.93
N PHE A 76 4.86 13.22 2.99
CA PHE A 76 4.94 11.82 2.55
C PHE A 76 5.29 11.69 1.06
N ASP A 77 4.73 12.55 0.21
CA ASP A 77 4.94 12.48 -1.23
C ASP A 77 6.34 12.95 -1.62
N GLN A 78 6.88 13.97 -0.93
CA GLN A 78 8.28 14.37 -1.09
C GLN A 78 9.25 13.25 -0.71
N LEU A 79 9.01 12.58 0.42
CA LEU A 79 9.85 11.47 0.84
C LEU A 79 9.72 10.27 -0.10
N ARG A 80 8.50 9.98 -0.61
CA ARG A 80 8.32 8.97 -1.67
C ARG A 80 9.09 9.32 -2.93
N GLU A 81 9.05 10.57 -3.37
CA GLU A 81 9.81 10.99 -4.56
C GLU A 81 11.32 10.82 -4.34
N HIS A 82 11.85 11.15 -3.16
CA HIS A 82 13.24 10.89 -2.81
C HIS A 82 13.57 9.39 -2.85
N SER A 83 12.71 8.55 -2.27
CA SER A 83 12.84 7.09 -2.33
C SER A 83 12.83 6.59 -3.79
N LEU A 84 11.92 7.10 -4.64
CA LEU A 84 11.84 6.75 -6.06
C LEU A 84 13.10 7.12 -6.84
N GLN A 85 13.72 8.28 -6.58
CA GLN A 85 14.98 8.67 -7.23
C GLN A 85 16.14 7.74 -6.84
N THR A 86 16.21 7.33 -5.57
CA THR A 86 17.17 6.34 -5.10
C THR A 86 16.96 4.98 -5.76
N GLN A 87 15.72 4.51 -5.79
CA GLN A 87 15.34 3.27 -6.47
C GLN A 87 15.66 3.32 -7.97
N ARG A 88 15.38 4.46 -8.62
CA ARG A 88 15.73 4.69 -10.03
C ARG A 88 17.22 4.48 -10.28
N ALA A 89 18.07 5.10 -9.47
CA ALA A 89 19.52 4.92 -9.60
C ALA A 89 19.96 3.45 -9.43
N ILE A 90 19.27 2.69 -8.55
CA ILE A 90 19.54 1.27 -8.36
C ILE A 90 19.13 0.45 -9.60
N VAL A 91 17.92 0.64 -10.13
CA VAL A 91 17.44 -0.16 -11.27
C VAL A 91 18.15 0.19 -12.56
N GLU A 92 18.55 1.46 -12.77
CA GLU A 92 19.37 1.89 -13.91
C GLU A 92 20.77 1.27 -13.86
N ALA A 93 21.42 1.25 -12.69
CA ALA A 93 22.70 0.58 -12.49
C ALA A 93 22.59 -0.95 -12.72
N ALA A 94 21.53 -1.57 -12.20
CA ALA A 94 21.24 -2.99 -12.44
C ALA A 94 21.03 -3.27 -13.95
N ALA A 95 20.29 -2.41 -14.65
CA ALA A 95 20.05 -2.54 -16.09
C ALA A 95 21.33 -2.45 -16.92
N LEU A 96 22.23 -1.53 -16.59
CA LEU A 96 23.54 -1.39 -17.24
C LEU A 96 24.42 -2.61 -17.00
N GLY A 97 24.37 -3.19 -15.80
CA GLY A 97 25.19 -4.32 -15.38
C GLY A 97 24.59 -5.70 -15.70
N ALA A 98 23.32 -5.82 -16.08
CA ALA A 98 22.54 -7.05 -16.09
C ALA A 98 23.18 -8.21 -16.88
N ASN A 99 23.79 -7.94 -18.03
CA ASN A 99 24.45 -8.97 -18.86
C ASN A 99 25.78 -9.48 -18.28
N LYS A 100 26.32 -8.80 -17.25
CA LYS A 100 27.57 -9.15 -16.56
C LYS A 100 27.34 -9.63 -15.14
N ALA A 101 26.12 -9.43 -14.63
CA ALA A 101 25.72 -9.89 -13.31
C ALA A 101 25.71 -11.41 -13.27
N GLU A 102 25.85 -11.98 -12.08
CA GLU A 102 25.70 -13.40 -11.85
C GLU A 102 24.33 -13.89 -12.34
N ALA A 103 24.34 -15.03 -13.04
CA ALA A 103 23.13 -15.58 -13.62
C ALA A 103 22.08 -15.90 -12.54
N GLY A 104 20.87 -15.39 -12.72
CA GLY A 104 19.76 -15.58 -11.79
C GLY A 104 19.82 -14.69 -10.53
N SER A 105 20.83 -13.81 -10.38
CA SER A 105 20.89 -12.86 -9.27
C SER A 105 19.75 -11.83 -9.32
N ILE A 106 19.43 -11.23 -8.17
CA ILE A 106 18.41 -10.17 -8.09
C ILE A 106 18.80 -8.95 -8.95
N GLN A 107 20.10 -8.63 -9.04
CA GLN A 107 20.61 -7.56 -9.88
C GLN A 107 20.33 -7.83 -11.36
N GLN A 108 20.55 -9.06 -11.83
CA GLN A 108 20.26 -9.43 -13.21
C GLN A 108 18.76 -9.34 -13.51
N LYS A 109 17.93 -9.92 -12.65
CA LYS A 109 16.47 -9.98 -12.82
C LYS A 109 15.86 -8.58 -12.82
N ILE A 110 16.19 -7.74 -11.85
CA ILE A 110 15.75 -6.34 -11.77
C ILE A 110 16.22 -5.56 -13.00
N GLY A 111 17.48 -5.74 -13.41
CA GLY A 111 18.04 -5.06 -14.57
C GLY A 111 17.36 -5.45 -15.88
N TRP A 112 17.06 -6.73 -16.10
CA TRP A 112 16.32 -7.18 -17.28
C TRP A 112 14.85 -6.73 -17.24
N PHE A 113 14.21 -6.77 -16.08
CA PHE A 113 12.83 -6.29 -15.92
C PHE A 113 12.74 -4.80 -16.29
N TYR A 114 13.65 -3.98 -15.76
CA TYR A 114 13.69 -2.54 -16.07
C TYR A 114 13.97 -2.28 -17.55
N ARG A 115 14.94 -2.96 -18.15
CA ARG A 115 15.26 -2.84 -19.58
C ARG A 115 14.08 -3.20 -20.47
N SER A 116 13.44 -4.32 -20.22
CA SER A 116 12.26 -4.75 -21.00
C SER A 116 11.11 -3.75 -20.88
N GLY A 117 10.88 -3.19 -19.67
CA GLY A 117 9.88 -2.17 -19.42
C GLY A 117 10.19 -0.83 -20.10
N MET A 118 11.46 -0.46 -20.25
CA MET A 118 11.89 0.77 -20.94
C MET A 118 12.00 0.61 -22.47
N ALA A 119 11.81 -0.61 -23.01
CA ALA A 119 11.90 -0.91 -24.44
C ALA A 119 10.61 -0.52 -25.21
N GLU A 120 10.25 0.77 -25.22
CA GLU A 120 8.99 1.28 -25.79
C GLU A 120 8.77 0.81 -27.22
N GLY A 121 9.77 0.85 -28.09
CA GLY A 121 9.64 0.42 -29.48
C GLY A 121 9.26 -1.06 -29.64
N ALA A 122 9.73 -1.95 -28.76
CA ALA A 122 9.33 -3.35 -28.77
C ALA A 122 7.88 -3.53 -28.29
N ILE A 123 7.47 -2.80 -27.26
CA ILE A 123 6.13 -2.82 -26.69
C ILE A 123 5.11 -2.25 -27.71
N GLU A 124 5.44 -1.14 -28.37
CA GLU A 124 4.60 -0.58 -29.44
C GLU A 124 4.39 -1.57 -30.59
N LYS A 125 5.48 -2.23 -31.02
CA LYS A 125 5.41 -3.25 -32.09
C LYS A 125 4.57 -4.47 -31.68
N ALA A 126 4.62 -4.87 -30.42
CA ALA A 126 3.85 -6.00 -29.90
C ALA A 126 2.34 -5.68 -29.82
N GLY A 127 1.97 -4.42 -29.52
CA GLY A 127 0.56 -3.99 -29.44
C GLY A 127 -0.25 -4.88 -28.49
N LEU A 128 -1.35 -5.44 -28.96
CA LEU A 128 -2.23 -6.36 -28.22
C LEU A 128 -1.74 -7.83 -28.26
N ALA A 129 -0.72 -8.17 -29.06
CA ALA A 129 -0.32 -9.55 -29.27
C ALA A 129 -0.03 -10.35 -27.96
N PRO A 130 0.56 -9.75 -26.91
CA PRO A 130 0.83 -10.46 -25.66
C PRO A 130 -0.41 -10.96 -24.92
N VAL A 131 -1.57 -10.34 -25.11
CA VAL A 131 -2.85 -10.69 -24.44
C VAL A 131 -3.70 -11.64 -25.27
N LYS A 132 -3.42 -11.78 -26.58
CA LYS A 132 -4.22 -12.63 -27.49
C LYS A 132 -4.38 -14.08 -27.03
N PRO A 133 -3.35 -14.74 -26.44
CA PRO A 133 -3.53 -16.10 -25.93
C PRO A 133 -4.59 -16.19 -24.83
N GLU A 134 -4.68 -15.19 -23.96
CA GLU A 134 -5.70 -15.14 -22.91
C GLU A 134 -7.10 -14.86 -23.48
N ILE A 135 -7.19 -13.92 -24.42
CA ILE A 135 -8.44 -13.64 -25.14
C ILE A 135 -8.97 -14.90 -25.82
N ALA A 136 -8.10 -15.69 -26.47
CA ALA A 136 -8.50 -16.92 -27.13
C ALA A 136 -9.08 -17.98 -26.16
N LYS A 137 -8.53 -18.08 -24.94
CA LYS A 137 -9.10 -18.93 -23.87
C LYS A 137 -10.50 -18.46 -23.48
N ILE A 138 -10.68 -17.16 -23.29
CA ILE A 138 -11.96 -16.54 -22.92
C ILE A 138 -13.00 -16.76 -24.04
N ASP A 139 -12.63 -16.53 -25.29
CA ASP A 139 -13.52 -16.69 -26.43
C ASP A 139 -14.00 -18.15 -26.62
N ALA A 140 -13.25 -19.13 -26.11
CA ALA A 140 -13.62 -20.55 -26.18
C ALA A 140 -14.70 -20.97 -25.15
N LEU A 141 -15.01 -20.14 -24.14
CA LEU A 141 -15.99 -20.46 -23.09
C LEU A 141 -17.41 -20.56 -23.65
N LYS A 142 -18.11 -21.67 -23.34
CA LYS A 142 -19.46 -21.95 -23.85
C LYS A 142 -20.47 -22.33 -22.76
N THR A 143 -19.99 -22.89 -21.66
CA THR A 143 -20.82 -23.49 -20.62
C THR A 143 -20.45 -22.94 -19.23
N PRO A 144 -21.33 -23.02 -18.24
CA PRO A 144 -20.99 -22.74 -16.85
C PRO A 144 -19.76 -23.49 -16.35
N ALA A 145 -19.57 -24.74 -16.78
CA ALA A 145 -18.41 -25.55 -16.41
C ALA A 145 -17.10 -24.97 -17.01
N ASP A 146 -17.14 -24.46 -18.25
CA ASP A 146 -15.99 -23.80 -18.88
C ASP A 146 -15.62 -22.52 -18.11
N ILE A 147 -16.62 -21.76 -17.68
CA ILE A 147 -16.43 -20.51 -16.90
C ILE A 147 -15.76 -20.85 -15.56
N ALA A 148 -16.29 -21.82 -14.81
CA ALA A 148 -15.69 -22.25 -13.55
C ALA A 148 -14.27 -22.78 -13.74
N ALA A 149 -14.01 -23.54 -14.79
CA ALA A 149 -12.66 -24.04 -15.13
C ALA A 149 -11.70 -22.88 -15.48
N TYR A 150 -12.16 -21.87 -16.22
CA TYR A 150 -11.36 -20.69 -16.53
C TYR A 150 -11.01 -19.87 -15.28
N ILE A 151 -11.95 -19.67 -14.35
CA ILE A 151 -11.70 -19.00 -13.07
C ILE A 151 -10.62 -19.74 -12.28
N ASN A 152 -10.67 -21.09 -12.25
CA ASN A 152 -9.66 -21.91 -11.59
C ASN A 152 -8.28 -21.74 -12.25
N ASP A 153 -8.20 -21.81 -13.59
CA ASP A 153 -6.94 -21.66 -14.36
C ASP A 153 -6.35 -20.26 -14.22
N SER A 154 -7.15 -19.22 -14.40
CA SER A 154 -6.68 -17.83 -14.30
C SER A 154 -6.18 -17.50 -12.88
N SER A 155 -6.88 -17.97 -11.85
CA SER A 155 -6.46 -17.80 -10.45
C SER A 155 -5.12 -18.48 -10.20
N SER A 156 -4.90 -19.71 -10.67
CA SER A 156 -3.63 -20.45 -10.49
C SER A 156 -2.42 -19.78 -11.16
N ARG A 157 -2.68 -18.82 -12.03
CA ARG A 157 -1.66 -17.98 -12.68
C ARG A 157 -1.52 -16.61 -12.04
N GLY A 158 -2.22 -16.35 -10.92
CA GLY A 158 -2.27 -15.04 -10.27
C GLY A 158 -2.98 -13.96 -11.09
N GLN A 159 -3.93 -14.35 -11.94
CA GLN A 159 -4.65 -13.47 -12.89
C GLN A 159 -6.17 -13.42 -12.62
N ASN A 160 -6.59 -13.77 -11.40
CA ASN A 160 -8.01 -13.71 -11.05
C ASN A 160 -8.45 -12.25 -10.85
N GLY A 161 -9.40 -11.79 -11.68
CA GLY A 161 -10.03 -10.48 -11.56
C GLY A 161 -11.45 -10.51 -10.95
N LEU A 162 -12.00 -11.70 -10.63
CA LEU A 162 -13.39 -11.83 -10.19
C LEU A 162 -13.55 -11.67 -8.65
N PHE A 163 -12.60 -12.20 -7.89
CA PHE A 163 -12.57 -12.09 -6.42
C PHE A 163 -11.12 -12.11 -5.93
N ALA A 164 -10.87 -11.59 -4.72
CA ALA A 164 -9.55 -11.64 -4.12
C ALA A 164 -9.29 -13.00 -3.48
N ILE A 165 -8.03 -13.48 -3.54
CA ILE A 165 -7.54 -14.63 -2.80
C ILE A 165 -6.16 -14.30 -2.21
N PHE A 166 -5.98 -14.59 -0.92
CA PHE A 166 -4.73 -14.36 -0.18
C PHE A 166 -4.67 -15.30 1.02
N THR A 167 -3.54 -15.34 1.71
CA THR A 167 -3.41 -16.03 2.98
C THR A 167 -3.23 -15.03 4.12
N SER A 168 -3.74 -15.37 5.28
CA SER A 168 -3.58 -14.62 6.52
C SER A 168 -3.69 -15.57 7.70
N PRO A 169 -3.17 -15.21 8.87
CA PRO A 169 -3.44 -15.99 10.08
C PRO A 169 -4.93 -16.19 10.29
N ASP A 170 -5.31 -17.38 10.72
CA ASP A 170 -6.69 -17.70 11.08
C ASP A 170 -7.13 -16.83 12.27
N PHE A 171 -8.22 -16.11 12.13
CA PHE A 171 -8.76 -15.24 13.20
C PHE A 171 -9.07 -15.97 14.49
N LYS A 172 -9.29 -17.28 14.45
CA LYS A 172 -9.56 -18.11 15.64
C LYS A 172 -8.33 -18.89 16.13
N ASN A 173 -7.30 -19.00 15.29
CA ASN A 173 -6.03 -19.64 15.62
C ASN A 173 -4.87 -18.99 14.83
N SER A 174 -4.47 -17.81 15.26
CA SER A 174 -3.45 -16.98 14.59
C SER A 174 -2.08 -17.66 14.37
N LYS A 175 -1.84 -18.81 14.98
CA LYS A 175 -0.62 -19.59 14.77
C LYS A 175 -0.52 -20.28 13.42
N ILE A 176 -1.64 -20.37 12.69
CA ILE A 176 -1.74 -21.06 11.40
C ILE A 176 -2.28 -20.09 10.36
N GLN A 177 -1.68 -20.12 9.18
CA GLN A 177 -2.16 -19.41 7.99
C GLN A 177 -3.30 -20.19 7.34
N ILE A 178 -4.38 -19.53 6.96
CA ILE A 178 -5.44 -20.09 6.12
C ILE A 178 -5.63 -19.27 4.86
N ALA A 179 -6.29 -19.83 3.86
CA ALA A 179 -6.72 -19.08 2.69
C ALA A 179 -7.97 -18.23 3.04
N TYR A 180 -8.02 -17.04 2.47
CA TYR A 180 -9.17 -16.15 2.47
C TYR A 180 -9.58 -15.88 1.03
N VAL A 181 -10.87 -15.92 0.76
CA VAL A 181 -11.46 -15.42 -0.48
C VAL A 181 -12.41 -14.27 -0.14
N ALA A 182 -12.30 -13.18 -0.88
CA ALA A 182 -13.04 -11.96 -0.61
C ALA A 182 -13.62 -11.35 -1.90
N GLN A 183 -14.69 -10.57 -1.74
CA GLN A 183 -15.34 -9.88 -2.85
C GLN A 183 -14.39 -9.09 -3.74
N GLY A 184 -14.73 -8.97 -5.04
CA GLY A 184 -13.95 -8.26 -6.05
C GLY A 184 -14.72 -8.09 -7.36
N GLY A 185 -14.00 -8.07 -8.48
CA GLY A 185 -14.58 -8.14 -9.83
C GLY A 185 -15.28 -6.88 -10.34
N ILE A 186 -15.07 -5.73 -9.70
CA ILE A 186 -15.62 -4.43 -10.13
C ILE A 186 -14.49 -3.48 -10.53
N GLY A 187 -14.71 -2.66 -11.56
CA GLY A 187 -13.71 -1.73 -12.08
C GLY A 187 -13.76 -0.34 -11.46
N LEU A 188 -14.86 0.03 -10.78
CA LEU A 188 -14.97 1.28 -10.00
C LEU A 188 -14.60 1.06 -8.54
N PRO A 189 -14.22 2.11 -7.76
CA PRO A 189 -13.58 1.97 -6.46
C PRO A 189 -14.37 1.20 -5.41
N THR A 190 -15.70 1.38 -5.34
CA THR A 190 -16.57 0.70 -4.37
C THR A 190 -17.93 0.37 -4.97
N SER A 191 -18.69 -0.51 -4.32
CA SER A 191 -20.05 -0.86 -4.72
C SER A 191 -21.00 0.34 -4.84
N GLU A 192 -20.77 1.39 -4.07
CA GLU A 192 -21.58 2.60 -4.08
C GLU A 192 -21.52 3.36 -5.40
N TYR A 193 -20.39 3.31 -6.12
CA TYR A 193 -20.25 3.93 -7.44
C TYR A 193 -21.21 3.35 -8.49
N TYR A 194 -21.64 2.12 -8.31
CA TYR A 194 -22.61 1.44 -9.20
C TYR A 194 -24.06 1.75 -8.84
N THR A 195 -24.35 2.07 -7.60
CA THR A 195 -25.72 2.09 -7.06
C THR A 195 -26.25 3.48 -6.74
N LYS A 196 -25.37 4.41 -6.31
CA LYS A 196 -25.79 5.77 -5.93
C LYS A 196 -25.99 6.67 -7.16
N PRO A 197 -27.04 7.52 -7.19
CA PRO A 197 -27.27 8.48 -8.28
C PRO A 197 -26.13 9.46 -8.51
N ASP A 198 -25.45 9.89 -7.46
CA ASP A 198 -24.36 10.88 -7.48
C ASP A 198 -23.21 10.49 -8.42
N TYR A 199 -23.04 9.21 -8.71
CA TYR A 199 -21.97 8.70 -9.58
C TYR A 199 -22.43 8.37 -11.01
N ALA A 200 -23.59 8.87 -11.44
CA ALA A 200 -24.13 8.58 -12.78
C ALA A 200 -23.19 9.04 -13.92
N GLU A 201 -22.61 10.23 -13.81
CA GLU A 201 -21.64 10.75 -14.78
C GLU A 201 -20.36 9.91 -14.82
N LEU A 202 -19.88 9.47 -13.65
CA LEU A 202 -18.68 8.63 -13.57
C LEU A 202 -18.93 7.23 -14.14
N ARG A 203 -20.13 6.64 -13.92
CA ARG A 203 -20.53 5.39 -14.58
C ARG A 203 -20.56 5.53 -16.10
N ALA A 204 -21.10 6.63 -16.61
CA ALA A 204 -21.10 6.90 -18.05
C ALA A 204 -19.67 7.04 -18.61
N ALA A 205 -18.77 7.71 -17.88
CA ALA A 205 -17.36 7.81 -18.26
C ALA A 205 -16.66 6.45 -18.21
N TYR A 206 -16.97 5.61 -17.23
CA TYR A 206 -16.45 4.25 -17.12
C TYR A 206 -16.93 3.39 -18.31
N GLN A 207 -18.21 3.46 -18.63
CA GLN A 207 -18.77 2.75 -19.80
C GLN A 207 -18.08 3.19 -21.10
N ALA A 208 -17.80 4.48 -21.26
CA ALA A 208 -17.05 4.99 -22.41
C ALA A 208 -15.59 4.46 -22.43
N HIS A 209 -14.96 4.32 -21.27
CA HIS A 209 -13.63 3.70 -21.15
C HIS A 209 -13.66 2.22 -21.57
N VAL A 210 -14.63 1.44 -21.08
CA VAL A 210 -14.81 0.02 -21.47
C VAL A 210 -14.94 -0.11 -22.99
N ALA A 211 -15.82 0.70 -23.61
CA ALA A 211 -15.98 0.71 -25.06
C ALA A 211 -14.66 1.04 -25.77
N ARG A 212 -13.94 2.06 -25.28
CA ARG A 212 -12.64 2.46 -25.86
C ARG A 212 -11.59 1.36 -25.82
N VAL A 213 -11.47 0.64 -24.71
CA VAL A 213 -10.52 -0.48 -24.56
C VAL A 213 -10.87 -1.60 -25.55
N LEU A 214 -12.15 -1.93 -25.70
CA LEU A 214 -12.62 -2.96 -26.63
C LEU A 214 -12.44 -2.54 -28.11
N GLU A 215 -12.67 -1.26 -28.45
CA GLU A 215 -12.35 -0.73 -29.78
C GLU A 215 -10.86 -0.84 -30.11
N LEU A 216 -9.98 -0.52 -29.15
CA LEU A 216 -8.52 -0.70 -29.31
C LEU A 216 -8.15 -2.18 -29.52
N ALA A 217 -8.94 -3.10 -28.96
CA ALA A 217 -8.79 -4.53 -29.17
C ALA A 217 -9.36 -5.04 -30.51
N GLY A 218 -10.00 -4.16 -31.31
CA GLY A 218 -10.47 -4.44 -32.65
C GLY A 218 -11.99 -4.58 -32.81
N ASP A 219 -12.77 -4.32 -31.77
CA ASP A 219 -14.23 -4.34 -31.87
C ASP A 219 -14.75 -3.14 -32.68
N LYS A 220 -15.84 -3.35 -33.40
CA LYS A 220 -16.52 -2.24 -34.07
C LYS A 220 -17.19 -1.32 -33.02
N PRO A 221 -17.29 0.00 -33.26
CA PRO A 221 -17.81 0.95 -32.25
C PRO A 221 -19.18 0.57 -31.68
N ASP A 222 -20.14 0.13 -32.50
CA ASP A 222 -21.48 -0.27 -32.02
C ASP A 222 -21.41 -1.55 -31.14
N ALA A 223 -20.55 -2.51 -31.51
CA ALA A 223 -20.34 -3.72 -30.73
C ALA A 223 -19.65 -3.41 -29.40
N ALA A 224 -18.62 -2.56 -29.41
CA ALA A 224 -17.90 -2.13 -28.22
C ALA A 224 -18.82 -1.38 -27.23
N LYS A 225 -19.70 -0.52 -27.76
CA LYS A 225 -20.70 0.19 -26.94
C LYS A 225 -21.68 -0.78 -26.27
N LYS A 226 -22.22 -1.74 -27.02
CA LYS A 226 -23.11 -2.78 -26.45
C LYS A 226 -22.38 -3.63 -25.41
N ALA A 227 -21.14 -4.02 -25.68
CA ALA A 227 -20.31 -4.76 -24.74
C ALA A 227 -20.04 -3.97 -23.44
N ALA A 228 -19.83 -2.66 -23.55
CA ALA A 228 -19.65 -1.79 -22.38
C ALA A 228 -20.92 -1.69 -21.51
N GLU A 229 -22.10 -1.71 -22.12
CA GLU A 229 -23.37 -1.80 -21.39
C GLU A 229 -23.48 -3.13 -20.63
N GLN A 230 -23.07 -4.23 -21.26
CA GLN A 230 -23.06 -5.57 -20.63
C GLN A 230 -22.07 -5.65 -19.46
N VAL A 231 -20.84 -5.13 -19.62
CA VAL A 231 -19.83 -5.09 -18.55
C VAL A 231 -20.34 -4.29 -17.35
N LEU A 232 -20.90 -3.09 -17.58
CA LEU A 232 -21.44 -2.26 -16.50
C LEU A 232 -22.62 -2.95 -15.79
N ALA A 233 -23.50 -3.63 -16.53
CA ALA A 233 -24.61 -4.39 -15.96
C ALA A 233 -24.13 -5.58 -15.12
N PHE A 234 -23.14 -6.33 -15.62
CA PHE A 234 -22.52 -7.45 -14.92
C PHE A 234 -21.86 -7.00 -13.61
N GLU A 235 -21.03 -5.97 -13.66
CA GLU A 235 -20.36 -5.41 -12.46
C GLU A 235 -21.37 -4.78 -11.48
N THR A 236 -22.45 -4.17 -11.96
CA THR A 236 -23.52 -3.66 -11.11
C THR A 236 -24.19 -4.79 -10.32
N ARG A 237 -24.29 -5.99 -10.88
CA ARG A 237 -24.80 -7.17 -10.20
C ARG A 237 -23.84 -7.62 -9.09
N LEU A 238 -22.54 -7.69 -9.38
CA LEU A 238 -21.50 -7.96 -8.37
C LEU A 238 -21.49 -6.89 -7.27
N ALA A 239 -21.55 -5.62 -7.64
CA ALA A 239 -21.53 -4.49 -6.71
C ALA A 239 -22.71 -4.52 -5.73
N LYS A 240 -23.92 -4.90 -6.19
CA LYS A 240 -25.09 -5.05 -5.33
C LYS A 240 -24.95 -6.17 -4.29
N ALA A 241 -24.16 -7.19 -4.59
CA ALA A 241 -23.85 -8.28 -3.68
C ALA A 241 -22.62 -7.99 -2.77
N SER A 242 -21.90 -6.91 -3.05
CA SER A 242 -20.71 -6.50 -2.32
C SER A 242 -21.04 -5.59 -1.14
N LEU A 243 -20.32 -5.75 -0.04
CA LEU A 243 -20.38 -4.88 1.12
C LEU A 243 -19.69 -3.53 0.83
N ALA A 244 -20.20 -2.47 1.46
CA ALA A 244 -19.58 -1.14 1.44
C ALA A 244 -18.30 -1.10 2.32
N PRO A 245 -17.38 -0.13 2.12
CA PRO A 245 -16.11 -0.05 2.85
C PRO A 245 -16.25 -0.05 4.39
N VAL A 246 -17.24 0.64 4.94
CA VAL A 246 -17.51 0.66 6.39
C VAL A 246 -17.82 -0.74 6.93
N GLU A 247 -18.61 -1.52 6.18
CA GLU A 247 -18.94 -2.88 6.58
C GLU A 247 -17.76 -3.85 6.41
N LEU A 248 -16.91 -3.64 5.38
CA LEU A 248 -15.72 -4.46 5.15
C LEU A 248 -14.67 -4.33 6.26
N ARG A 249 -14.66 -3.21 7.00
CA ARG A 249 -13.74 -3.03 8.13
C ARG A 249 -14.03 -3.97 9.30
N LYS A 250 -15.29 -4.38 9.48
CA LYS A 250 -15.70 -5.21 10.62
C LYS A 250 -15.10 -6.62 10.54
N PRO A 251 -14.37 -7.11 11.57
CA PRO A 251 -13.77 -8.45 11.55
C PRO A 251 -14.76 -9.58 11.26
N GLU A 252 -16.00 -9.46 11.70
CA GLU A 252 -17.06 -10.43 11.41
C GLU A 252 -17.45 -10.52 9.93
N ASN A 253 -17.19 -9.47 9.15
CA ASN A 253 -17.40 -9.45 7.71
C ASN A 253 -16.13 -9.83 6.92
N GLN A 254 -14.98 -9.91 7.59
CA GLN A 254 -13.71 -10.34 6.99
C GLN A 254 -13.46 -11.85 7.16
N TYR A 255 -14.16 -12.49 8.10
CA TYR A 255 -13.92 -13.86 8.46
C TYR A 255 -15.20 -14.68 8.52
N HIS A 256 -15.31 -15.69 7.65
CA HIS A 256 -16.36 -16.67 7.66
C HIS A 256 -15.78 -18.04 7.30
N PHE A 257 -15.33 -18.78 8.34
CA PHE A 257 -14.67 -20.06 8.15
C PHE A 257 -15.65 -21.14 7.72
N VAL A 258 -15.29 -21.87 6.65
CA VAL A 258 -16.06 -23.00 6.10
C VAL A 258 -15.11 -24.13 5.71
N THR A 259 -15.61 -25.36 5.81
CA THR A 259 -14.95 -26.52 5.19
C THR A 259 -15.18 -26.52 3.67
N LEU A 260 -14.35 -27.23 2.92
CA LEU A 260 -14.55 -27.39 1.47
C LEU A 260 -15.93 -28.01 1.14
N ALA A 261 -16.39 -28.97 1.94
CA ALA A 261 -17.69 -29.60 1.74
C ALA A 261 -18.87 -28.64 1.98
N GLU A 262 -18.77 -27.77 3.00
CA GLU A 262 -19.77 -26.73 3.25
C GLU A 262 -19.77 -25.67 2.15
N ALA A 263 -18.59 -25.26 1.68
CA ALA A 263 -18.45 -24.31 0.60
C ALA A 263 -18.98 -24.87 -0.75
N ASP A 264 -18.65 -26.11 -1.10
CA ASP A 264 -19.18 -26.78 -2.30
C ASP A 264 -20.72 -26.94 -2.23
N LYS A 265 -21.28 -27.21 -1.05
CA LYS A 265 -22.72 -27.27 -0.85
C LYS A 265 -23.39 -25.89 -1.01
N ALA A 266 -22.73 -24.82 -0.54
CA ALA A 266 -23.23 -23.45 -0.65
C ALA A 266 -23.09 -22.88 -2.07
N SER A 267 -22.17 -23.41 -2.89
CA SER A 267 -21.88 -22.98 -4.26
C SER A 267 -21.95 -24.15 -5.25
N PRO A 268 -23.17 -24.68 -5.54
CA PRO A 268 -23.32 -25.90 -6.37
C PRO A 268 -22.84 -25.77 -7.82
N ASN A 269 -22.68 -24.53 -8.33
CA ASN A 269 -22.20 -24.26 -9.69
C ASN A 269 -20.68 -23.98 -9.73
N PHE A 270 -20.04 -23.77 -8.55
CA PHE A 270 -18.60 -23.52 -8.43
C PHE A 270 -17.98 -24.39 -7.33
N SER A 271 -17.19 -25.40 -7.71
CA SER A 271 -16.57 -26.28 -6.72
C SER A 271 -15.30 -25.67 -6.13
N TRP A 272 -15.34 -25.30 -4.87
CA TRP A 272 -14.18 -24.84 -4.10
C TRP A 272 -13.13 -25.94 -3.94
N THR A 273 -13.55 -27.20 -3.82
CA THR A 273 -12.63 -28.35 -3.82
C THR A 273 -11.80 -28.38 -5.09
N LYS A 274 -12.43 -28.26 -6.28
CA LYS A 274 -11.69 -28.21 -7.56
C LYS A 274 -10.83 -26.95 -7.68
N PHE A 275 -11.34 -25.82 -7.16
CA PHE A 275 -10.61 -24.57 -7.14
C PHE A 275 -9.27 -24.72 -6.39
N PHE A 276 -9.29 -25.15 -5.13
CA PHE A 276 -8.06 -25.26 -4.34
C PHE A 276 -7.13 -26.37 -4.83
N VAL A 277 -7.64 -27.45 -5.42
CA VAL A 277 -6.81 -28.45 -6.12
C VAL A 277 -6.04 -27.80 -7.29
N ALA A 278 -6.69 -26.94 -8.07
CA ALA A 278 -6.04 -26.21 -9.16
C ALA A 278 -4.98 -25.21 -8.66
N GLN A 279 -5.16 -24.66 -7.44
CA GLN A 279 -4.18 -23.76 -6.81
C GLN A 279 -3.00 -24.50 -6.18
N HIS A 280 -2.98 -25.83 -6.14
CA HIS A 280 -2.02 -26.64 -5.38
C HIS A 280 -1.95 -26.26 -3.89
N ALA A 281 -3.07 -25.78 -3.34
CA ALA A 281 -3.17 -25.32 -1.96
C ALA A 281 -3.59 -26.43 -1.02
N ASP A 282 -2.88 -26.56 0.11
CA ASP A 282 -3.23 -27.51 1.17
C ASP A 282 -4.27 -26.88 2.13
N ILE A 283 -5.55 -27.05 1.80
CA ILE A 283 -6.65 -26.53 2.60
C ILE A 283 -7.10 -27.59 3.61
N GLN A 284 -6.27 -27.81 4.63
CA GLN A 284 -6.63 -28.70 5.74
C GLN A 284 -7.64 -27.99 6.66
N GLY A 285 -8.80 -28.59 6.87
CA GLY A 285 -9.85 -28.10 7.76
C GLY A 285 -10.82 -27.11 7.10
N GLY A 286 -10.34 -26.14 6.32
CA GLY A 286 -11.18 -25.14 5.67
C GLY A 286 -10.47 -23.84 5.35
N PHE A 287 -11.24 -22.82 4.96
CA PHE A 287 -10.79 -21.49 4.57
C PHE A 287 -11.82 -20.42 4.94
N SER A 288 -11.50 -19.15 4.86
CA SER A 288 -12.48 -18.07 5.02
C SER A 288 -13.13 -17.72 3.69
N LEU A 289 -14.44 -17.97 3.59
CA LEU A 289 -15.34 -17.45 2.54
C LEU A 289 -15.89 -16.12 3.05
N SER A 290 -15.11 -15.05 2.98
CA SER A 290 -15.26 -13.86 3.83
C SER A 290 -16.61 -13.14 3.68
N GLN A 291 -17.13 -13.04 2.45
CA GLN A 291 -18.46 -12.44 2.20
C GLN A 291 -19.39 -13.46 1.53
N PRO A 292 -20.05 -14.36 2.28
CA PRO A 292 -20.87 -15.45 1.72
C PRO A 292 -21.95 -14.98 0.76
N GLY A 293 -22.55 -13.81 1.00
CA GLY A 293 -23.57 -13.24 0.13
C GLY A 293 -23.08 -12.91 -1.27
N PHE A 294 -21.83 -12.39 -1.37
CA PHE A 294 -21.17 -12.12 -2.64
C PHE A 294 -20.94 -13.43 -3.42
N PHE A 295 -20.41 -14.45 -2.77
CA PHE A 295 -20.11 -15.74 -3.40
C PHE A 295 -21.37 -16.52 -3.81
N ALA A 296 -22.46 -16.40 -3.04
CA ALA A 296 -23.76 -16.94 -3.43
C ALA A 296 -24.29 -16.28 -4.73
N GLU A 297 -24.07 -14.98 -4.90
CA GLU A 297 -24.44 -14.28 -6.14
C GLU A 297 -23.52 -14.69 -7.31
N VAL A 298 -22.20 -14.82 -7.10
CA VAL A 298 -21.27 -15.32 -8.12
C VAL A 298 -21.65 -16.73 -8.57
N ASP A 299 -21.97 -17.64 -7.65
CA ASP A 299 -22.41 -19.00 -7.97
C ASP A 299 -23.67 -19.00 -8.84
N LYS A 300 -24.66 -18.17 -8.48
CA LYS A 300 -25.87 -17.97 -9.26
C LYS A 300 -25.58 -17.36 -10.63
N MET A 301 -24.65 -16.39 -10.72
CA MET A 301 -24.25 -15.80 -11.99
C MET A 301 -23.59 -16.83 -12.92
N ILE A 302 -22.81 -17.77 -12.39
CA ILE A 302 -22.24 -18.87 -13.18
C ILE A 302 -23.34 -19.71 -13.84
N ALA A 303 -24.46 -19.93 -13.13
CA ALA A 303 -25.57 -20.72 -13.65
C ALA A 303 -26.47 -19.98 -14.64
N ASP A 304 -26.80 -18.70 -14.38
CA ASP A 304 -27.89 -18.01 -15.06
C ASP A 304 -27.43 -16.93 -16.06
N VAL A 305 -26.17 -16.44 -15.99
CA VAL A 305 -25.65 -15.47 -16.93
C VAL A 305 -25.16 -16.19 -18.20
N PRO A 306 -25.59 -15.74 -19.41
CA PRO A 306 -25.13 -16.32 -20.66
C PRO A 306 -23.59 -16.29 -20.79
N ALA A 307 -23.01 -17.36 -21.31
CA ALA A 307 -21.55 -17.45 -21.51
C ALA A 307 -21.00 -16.29 -22.39
N GLU A 308 -21.81 -15.71 -23.28
CA GLU A 308 -21.43 -14.53 -24.05
C GLU A 308 -21.16 -13.30 -23.16
N GLU A 309 -21.97 -13.07 -22.15
CA GLU A 309 -21.79 -11.95 -21.21
C GLU A 309 -20.58 -12.18 -20.32
N TRP A 310 -20.34 -13.43 -19.86
CA TRP A 310 -19.12 -13.80 -19.17
C TRP A 310 -17.87 -13.54 -20.03
N ARG A 311 -17.88 -13.94 -21.32
CA ARG A 311 -16.77 -13.66 -22.25
C ARG A 311 -16.53 -12.17 -22.38
N THR A 312 -17.59 -11.36 -22.51
CA THR A 312 -17.49 -9.90 -22.62
C THR A 312 -16.84 -9.29 -21.40
N TYR A 313 -17.29 -9.66 -20.20
CA TYR A 313 -16.75 -9.19 -18.93
C TYR A 313 -15.28 -9.60 -18.76
N LEU A 314 -14.96 -10.88 -18.88
CA LEU A 314 -13.62 -11.41 -18.70
C LEU A 314 -12.63 -10.85 -19.73
N ARG A 315 -13.05 -10.69 -20.98
CA ARG A 315 -12.23 -10.13 -22.07
C ARG A 315 -11.88 -8.67 -21.79
N PHE A 316 -12.84 -7.88 -21.37
CA PHE A 316 -12.58 -6.49 -20.99
C PHE A 316 -11.55 -6.45 -19.84
N HIS A 317 -11.78 -7.16 -18.75
CA HIS A 317 -10.88 -7.14 -17.60
C HIS A 317 -9.47 -7.66 -17.92
N ALA A 318 -9.35 -8.68 -18.77
CA ALA A 318 -8.04 -9.18 -19.22
C ALA A 318 -7.25 -8.14 -20.00
N ILE A 319 -7.92 -7.36 -20.87
CA ILE A 319 -7.27 -6.31 -21.67
C ILE A 319 -6.97 -5.08 -20.81
N ASP A 320 -7.94 -4.65 -20.00
CA ASP A 320 -7.80 -3.44 -19.19
C ASP A 320 -6.70 -3.59 -18.13
N SER A 321 -6.64 -4.72 -17.45
CA SER A 321 -5.55 -5.04 -16.50
C SER A 321 -4.17 -5.11 -17.17
N ALA A 322 -4.10 -5.51 -18.44
CA ALA A 322 -2.87 -5.53 -19.22
C ALA A 322 -2.49 -4.15 -19.77
N SER A 323 -3.44 -3.25 -19.94
CA SER A 323 -3.30 -1.98 -20.64
C SER A 323 -2.11 -1.12 -20.21
N PRO A 324 -1.74 -1.01 -18.92
CA PRO A 324 -0.54 -0.27 -18.47
C PRO A 324 0.78 -0.79 -19.06
N TYR A 325 0.82 -2.06 -19.47
CA TYR A 325 2.01 -2.78 -19.94
C TYR A 325 2.07 -2.91 -21.46
N LEU A 326 1.00 -2.56 -22.15
CA LEU A 326 0.86 -2.66 -23.61
C LEU A 326 1.32 -1.37 -24.33
N SER A 327 1.03 -1.28 -25.63
CA SER A 327 1.33 -0.11 -26.46
C SER A 327 0.64 1.15 -25.97
N LYS A 328 1.17 2.29 -26.39
CA LYS A 328 0.74 3.62 -25.94
C LYS A 328 -0.77 3.85 -25.97
N PRO A 329 -1.54 3.46 -27.03
CA PRO A 329 -2.99 3.67 -27.04
C PRO A 329 -3.71 3.02 -25.85
N PHE A 330 -3.32 1.81 -25.44
CA PHE A 330 -3.90 1.12 -24.29
C PHE A 330 -3.52 1.79 -22.97
N ALA A 331 -2.23 2.10 -22.77
CA ALA A 331 -1.75 2.78 -21.59
C ALA A 331 -2.38 4.18 -21.43
N GLU A 332 -2.60 4.90 -22.52
CA GLU A 332 -3.28 6.20 -22.52
C GLU A 332 -4.79 6.08 -22.22
N ALA A 333 -5.47 5.05 -22.74
CA ALA A 333 -6.88 4.81 -22.43
C ALA A 333 -7.06 4.50 -20.93
N HIS A 334 -6.22 3.65 -20.37
CA HIS A 334 -6.22 3.35 -18.93
C HIS A 334 -5.96 4.61 -18.09
N PHE A 335 -4.92 5.38 -18.42
CA PHE A 335 -4.61 6.64 -17.74
C PHE A 335 -5.78 7.64 -17.83
N ALA A 336 -6.39 7.78 -19.01
CA ALA A 336 -7.47 8.75 -19.24
C ALA A 336 -8.66 8.51 -18.32
N PHE A 337 -8.98 7.27 -17.99
CA PHE A 337 -10.06 6.98 -17.07
C PHE A 337 -9.58 6.96 -15.61
N TYR A 338 -8.72 6.04 -15.22
CA TYR A 338 -8.39 5.79 -13.82
C TYR A 338 -7.59 6.92 -13.17
N ASN A 339 -6.69 7.55 -13.90
CA ASN A 339 -5.86 8.60 -13.33
C ASN A 339 -6.49 9.99 -13.56
N LYS A 340 -6.90 10.31 -14.79
CA LYS A 340 -7.36 11.65 -15.14
C LYS A 340 -8.84 11.87 -14.79
N THR A 341 -9.74 11.00 -15.24
CA THR A 341 -11.19 11.19 -15.04
C THR A 341 -11.57 10.93 -13.59
N LEU A 342 -11.14 9.81 -13.02
CA LEU A 342 -11.48 9.40 -11.66
C LEU A 342 -10.71 10.21 -10.60
N ASN A 343 -9.41 10.38 -10.76
CA ASN A 343 -8.53 10.96 -9.74
C ASN A 343 -8.05 12.40 -10.02
N GLY A 344 -8.34 12.95 -11.20
CA GLY A 344 -8.00 14.32 -11.56
C GLY A 344 -6.54 14.58 -11.92
N GLN A 345 -5.70 13.55 -12.06
CA GLN A 345 -4.30 13.66 -12.46
C GLN A 345 -4.21 14.28 -13.87
N LYS A 346 -3.33 15.27 -14.05
CA LYS A 346 -3.26 16.04 -15.30
C LYS A 346 -2.43 15.34 -16.37
N GLU A 347 -1.29 14.80 -16.00
CA GLU A 347 -0.30 14.18 -16.88
C GLU A 347 0.07 12.78 -16.38
N GLN A 348 0.36 11.88 -17.30
CA GLN A 348 0.84 10.54 -16.97
C GLN A 348 2.26 10.62 -16.40
N GLU A 349 2.54 9.81 -15.39
CA GLU A 349 3.89 9.68 -14.86
C GLU A 349 4.89 9.27 -15.95
N PRO A 350 6.14 9.78 -15.90
CA PRO A 350 7.21 9.35 -16.79
C PRO A 350 7.35 7.83 -16.80
N ARG A 351 7.71 7.24 -17.95
CA ARG A 351 7.78 5.79 -18.11
C ARG A 351 8.63 5.10 -17.05
N TRP A 352 9.79 5.67 -16.69
CA TRP A 352 10.64 5.09 -15.67
C TRP A 352 9.95 4.92 -14.31
N LYS A 353 9.06 5.86 -13.90
CA LYS A 353 8.26 5.75 -12.67
C LYS A 353 7.26 4.60 -12.77
N ARG A 354 6.58 4.48 -13.89
CA ARG A 354 5.60 3.40 -14.15
C ARG A 354 6.26 2.03 -14.15
N VAL A 355 7.40 1.89 -14.82
CA VAL A 355 8.18 0.64 -14.83
C VAL A 355 8.74 0.32 -13.45
N LEU A 356 9.19 1.32 -12.69
CA LEU A 356 9.66 1.15 -11.32
C LEU A 356 8.53 0.71 -10.39
N SER A 357 7.31 1.26 -10.55
CA SER A 357 6.12 0.79 -9.83
C SER A 357 5.87 -0.70 -10.10
N THR A 358 5.91 -1.11 -11.38
CA THR A 358 5.76 -2.53 -11.75
C THR A 358 6.83 -3.42 -11.11
N ILE A 359 8.09 -2.94 -11.03
CA ILE A 359 9.16 -3.71 -10.36
C ILE A 359 8.91 -3.79 -8.85
N ASN A 360 8.40 -2.74 -8.23
CA ASN A 360 8.00 -2.77 -6.81
C ASN A 360 6.90 -3.82 -6.56
N ASP A 361 5.90 -3.88 -7.42
CA ASP A 361 4.82 -4.88 -7.32
C ASP A 361 5.33 -6.32 -7.58
N ALA A 362 6.23 -6.47 -8.56
CA ALA A 362 6.77 -7.76 -8.98
C ALA A 362 7.86 -8.31 -8.06
N MET A 363 8.83 -7.48 -7.68
CA MET A 363 10.08 -7.85 -7.00
C MET A 363 10.45 -6.86 -5.88
N GLY A 364 9.47 -6.25 -5.23
CA GLY A 364 9.71 -5.16 -4.28
C GLY A 364 10.65 -5.50 -3.14
N MET A 365 10.59 -6.71 -2.58
CA MET A 365 11.51 -7.16 -1.53
C MET A 365 12.96 -7.33 -2.05
N ALA A 366 13.14 -7.79 -3.29
CA ALA A 366 14.47 -7.86 -3.91
C ALA A 366 15.06 -6.46 -4.16
N LEU A 367 14.22 -5.52 -4.64
CA LEU A 367 14.63 -4.12 -4.79
C LEU A 367 14.92 -3.49 -3.42
N GLY A 368 14.14 -3.83 -2.40
CA GLY A 368 14.31 -3.41 -1.01
C GLY A 368 15.65 -3.83 -0.41
N GLN A 369 16.13 -5.02 -0.72
CA GLN A 369 17.45 -5.47 -0.30
C GLN A 369 18.56 -4.56 -0.84
N LEU A 370 18.51 -4.20 -2.13
CA LEU A 370 19.46 -3.27 -2.74
C LEU A 370 19.29 -1.81 -2.25
N TYR A 371 18.07 -1.45 -1.84
CA TYR A 371 17.75 -0.12 -1.35
C TYR A 371 18.36 0.12 0.04
N VAL A 372 18.20 -0.81 0.98
CA VAL A 372 18.67 -0.62 2.36
C VAL A 372 20.19 -0.60 2.47
N GLU A 373 20.90 -1.32 1.59
CA GLU A 373 22.36 -1.26 1.49
C GLU A 373 22.89 0.16 1.25
N LYS A 374 22.07 1.01 0.59
CA LYS A 374 22.46 2.40 0.25
C LYS A 374 21.91 3.44 1.22
N THR A 375 20.81 3.16 1.90
CA THR A 375 20.01 4.23 2.54
C THR A 375 19.84 4.08 4.04
N PHE A 376 20.07 2.90 4.61
CA PHE A 376 19.71 2.65 6.01
C PHE A 376 20.86 2.02 6.80
N PRO A 377 21.75 2.85 7.40
CA PRO A 377 22.86 2.36 8.19
C PRO A 377 22.40 1.75 9.52
N PRO A 378 23.18 0.83 10.13
CA PRO A 378 22.84 0.16 11.38
C PRO A 378 22.56 1.11 12.56
N GLU A 379 23.23 2.26 12.59
CA GLU A 379 23.04 3.29 13.63
C GLU A 379 21.62 3.87 13.59
N SER A 380 21.07 4.07 12.41
CA SER A 380 19.67 4.53 12.23
C SER A 380 18.67 3.49 12.75
N LYS A 381 18.92 2.19 12.48
CA LYS A 381 18.10 1.09 13.03
C LYS A 381 18.12 1.10 14.56
N LYS A 382 19.31 1.26 15.16
CA LYS A 382 19.47 1.31 16.62
C LYS A 382 18.71 2.50 17.22
N ARG A 383 18.88 3.70 16.67
CA ARG A 383 18.23 4.91 17.18
C ARG A 383 16.70 4.84 17.04
N ALA A 384 16.20 4.31 15.92
CA ALA A 384 14.77 4.08 15.73
C ALA A 384 14.21 3.09 16.75
N LEU A 385 14.95 2.01 17.07
CA LEU A 385 14.54 1.04 18.08
C LEU A 385 14.48 1.67 19.49
N GLU A 386 15.39 2.58 19.83
CA GLU A 386 15.33 3.33 21.10
C GLU A 386 14.04 4.16 21.20
N LEU A 387 13.64 4.84 20.12
CA LEU A 387 12.37 5.59 20.08
C LEU A 387 11.16 4.67 20.23
N VAL A 388 11.16 3.52 19.54
CA VAL A 388 10.09 2.51 19.66
C VAL A 388 9.95 2.03 21.11
N ASN A 389 11.07 1.72 21.77
CA ASN A 389 11.05 1.27 23.15
C ASN A 389 10.52 2.34 24.11
N ASN A 390 10.90 3.61 23.91
CA ASN A 390 10.46 4.71 24.76
C ASN A 390 8.95 4.99 24.57
N VAL A 391 8.46 5.00 23.32
CA VAL A 391 7.04 5.15 23.01
C VAL A 391 6.23 3.97 23.55
N SER A 392 6.73 2.75 23.43
CA SER A 392 6.10 1.55 23.99
C SER A 392 6.02 1.61 25.52
N ALA A 393 7.06 2.09 26.21
CA ALA A 393 7.04 2.29 27.65
C ALA A 393 6.02 3.37 28.09
N ALA A 394 5.90 4.44 27.33
CA ALA A 394 4.89 5.47 27.57
C ALA A 394 3.46 4.93 27.38
N LEU A 395 3.22 4.10 26.35
CA LEU A 395 1.93 3.43 26.13
C LEU A 395 1.57 2.53 27.31
N LYS A 396 2.53 1.73 27.81
CA LYS A 396 2.33 0.89 29.02
C LYS A 396 1.86 1.72 30.19
N THR A 397 2.60 2.80 30.51
CA THR A 397 2.26 3.69 31.64
C THR A 397 0.87 4.31 31.45
N ARG A 398 0.49 4.65 30.22
CA ARG A 398 -0.84 5.20 29.94
C ARG A 398 -1.93 4.17 30.17
N ILE A 399 -1.77 2.91 29.72
CA ILE A 399 -2.72 1.81 29.96
C ILE A 399 -2.89 1.57 31.46
N GLU A 400 -1.81 1.53 32.23
CA GLU A 400 -1.84 1.34 33.68
C GLU A 400 -2.66 2.43 34.40
N ASN A 401 -2.65 3.66 33.88
CA ASN A 401 -3.28 4.83 34.50
C ASN A 401 -4.64 5.20 33.89
N LEU A 402 -5.26 4.39 33.00
CA LEU A 402 -6.59 4.65 32.49
C LEU A 402 -7.63 4.55 33.63
N ASP A 403 -8.36 5.63 33.87
CA ASP A 403 -9.34 5.74 34.97
C ASP A 403 -10.71 5.09 34.66
N TRP A 404 -11.01 4.92 33.38
CA TRP A 404 -12.29 4.41 32.89
C TRP A 404 -12.31 2.89 32.66
N MET A 405 -11.14 2.26 32.56
CA MET A 405 -10.98 0.84 32.27
C MET A 405 -10.79 0.06 33.59
N SER A 406 -11.50 -1.04 33.75
CA SER A 406 -11.35 -1.94 34.90
C SER A 406 -9.98 -2.61 34.94
N GLU A 407 -9.55 -3.03 36.11
CA GLU A 407 -8.27 -3.73 36.28
C GLU A 407 -8.19 -5.02 35.44
N ALA A 408 -9.32 -5.75 35.33
CA ALA A 408 -9.38 -6.96 34.51
C ALA A 408 -9.05 -6.70 33.04
N THR A 409 -9.63 -5.65 32.45
CA THR A 409 -9.36 -5.27 31.06
C THR A 409 -7.95 -4.67 30.92
N LYS A 410 -7.45 -3.87 31.88
CA LYS A 410 -6.07 -3.37 31.89
C LYS A 410 -5.06 -4.50 31.84
N GLN A 411 -5.23 -5.56 32.62
CA GLN A 411 -4.31 -6.71 32.62
C GLN A 411 -4.26 -7.38 31.24
N LYS A 412 -5.40 -7.50 30.55
CA LYS A 412 -5.44 -8.02 29.18
C LYS A 412 -4.80 -7.08 28.16
N ALA A 413 -5.00 -5.77 28.31
CA ALA A 413 -4.34 -4.77 27.49
C ALA A 413 -2.81 -4.79 27.68
N LEU A 414 -2.33 -4.96 28.92
CA LEU A 414 -0.91 -5.09 29.24
C LEU A 414 -0.31 -6.43 28.76
N GLU A 415 -1.09 -7.53 28.81
CA GLU A 415 -0.71 -8.80 28.18
C GLU A 415 -0.47 -8.58 26.68
N LYS A 416 -1.40 -7.92 25.98
CA LYS A 416 -1.26 -7.61 24.55
C LYS A 416 -0.08 -6.68 24.27
N TRP A 417 0.13 -5.64 25.09
CA TRP A 417 1.31 -4.78 25.00
C TRP A 417 2.62 -5.60 25.10
N SER A 418 2.67 -6.58 25.99
CA SER A 418 3.90 -7.38 26.22
C SER A 418 4.28 -8.30 25.06
N THR A 419 3.34 -8.55 24.14
CA THR A 419 3.55 -9.40 22.97
C THR A 419 3.78 -8.62 21.68
N PHE A 420 3.79 -7.28 21.70
CA PHE A 420 4.14 -6.46 20.55
C PHE A 420 5.54 -6.81 20.05
N LEU A 421 5.64 -7.08 18.76
CA LEU A 421 6.90 -7.34 18.08
C LEU A 421 7.22 -6.19 17.13
N PRO A 422 8.16 -5.29 17.46
CA PRO A 422 8.57 -4.22 16.55
C PRO A 422 9.50 -4.75 15.46
N LYS A 423 9.24 -4.38 14.21
CA LYS A 423 10.07 -4.66 13.05
C LYS A 423 10.57 -3.35 12.45
N ILE A 424 11.89 -3.16 12.38
CA ILE A 424 12.54 -1.88 12.06
C ILE A 424 13.39 -2.00 10.81
N GLY A 425 13.08 -1.18 9.81
CA GLY A 425 13.87 -0.98 8.60
C GLY A 425 13.65 -2.02 7.53
N TYR A 426 14.02 -3.25 7.79
CA TYR A 426 14.00 -4.35 6.82
C TYR A 426 14.01 -5.72 7.50
N PRO A 427 13.62 -6.81 6.76
CA PRO A 427 13.60 -8.18 7.31
C PRO A 427 15.02 -8.71 7.54
N ASP A 428 15.20 -9.47 8.63
CA ASP A 428 16.48 -10.14 8.91
C ASP A 428 16.73 -11.31 7.94
N LYS A 429 15.66 -11.92 7.39
CA LYS A 429 15.72 -12.96 6.37
C LYS A 429 15.01 -12.49 5.10
N TRP A 430 15.74 -12.44 3.99
CA TRP A 430 15.20 -12.07 2.71
C TRP A 430 14.49 -13.24 2.02
N ARG A 431 13.46 -12.89 1.23
CA ARG A 431 12.78 -13.84 0.36
C ARG A 431 13.70 -14.31 -0.76
N GLU A 432 13.61 -15.60 -1.10
CA GLU A 432 14.32 -16.20 -2.23
C GLU A 432 13.63 -15.89 -3.56
N TRP A 433 14.44 -15.64 -4.59
CA TRP A 433 13.97 -15.26 -5.93
C TRP A 433 14.43 -16.22 -7.03
N SER A 434 15.08 -17.33 -6.67
CA SER A 434 15.62 -18.32 -7.64
C SER A 434 14.56 -18.88 -8.59
N GLY A 435 13.32 -19.07 -8.10
CA GLY A 435 12.20 -19.59 -8.90
C GLY A 435 11.56 -18.58 -9.88
N LEU A 436 11.88 -17.29 -9.81
CA LEU A 436 11.35 -16.31 -10.75
C LEU A 436 12.23 -16.24 -12.00
N GLU A 437 11.67 -16.53 -13.16
CA GLU A 437 12.34 -16.30 -14.45
C GLU A 437 11.99 -14.92 -15.00
N VAL A 438 13.02 -14.15 -15.38
CA VAL A 438 12.86 -12.83 -15.99
C VAL A 438 13.58 -12.82 -17.33
N LYS A 439 12.88 -12.38 -18.39
CA LYS A 439 13.42 -12.25 -19.75
C LYS A 439 13.94 -10.84 -19.98
N ALA A 440 15.01 -10.74 -20.76
CA ALA A 440 15.64 -9.44 -21.03
C ALA A 440 14.83 -8.51 -21.95
N ASP A 441 13.86 -9.03 -22.70
CA ASP A 441 13.20 -8.36 -23.83
C ASP A 441 11.67 -8.54 -23.90
N ASP A 442 11.04 -9.17 -22.89
CA ASP A 442 9.59 -9.39 -22.88
C ASP A 442 8.97 -8.86 -21.58
N TYR A 443 8.56 -7.59 -21.62
CA TYR A 443 8.05 -6.90 -20.43
C TYR A 443 6.77 -7.53 -19.86
N TYR A 444 5.76 -7.80 -20.72
CA TYR A 444 4.50 -8.34 -20.23
C TYR A 444 4.64 -9.78 -19.73
N ALA A 445 5.46 -10.59 -20.38
CA ALA A 445 5.76 -11.92 -19.88
C ALA A 445 6.45 -11.89 -18.50
N ASN A 446 7.30 -10.90 -18.24
CA ASN A 446 7.91 -10.70 -16.92
C ASN A 446 6.86 -10.33 -15.86
N VAL A 447 5.87 -9.49 -16.22
CA VAL A 447 4.75 -9.16 -15.33
C VAL A 447 3.96 -10.42 -14.97
N LEU A 448 3.60 -11.24 -15.97
CA LEU A 448 2.85 -12.48 -15.76
C LEU A 448 3.64 -13.51 -14.93
N ALA A 449 4.94 -13.67 -15.22
CA ALA A 449 5.82 -14.56 -14.46
C ALA A 449 5.92 -14.16 -12.99
N ALA A 450 6.05 -12.84 -12.72
CA ALA A 450 6.09 -12.32 -11.37
C ALA A 450 4.75 -12.46 -10.65
N SER A 451 3.64 -12.23 -11.34
CA SER A 451 2.28 -12.42 -10.78
C SER A 451 2.09 -13.86 -10.32
N LYS A 452 2.41 -14.84 -11.20
CA LYS A 452 2.35 -16.26 -10.84
C LYS A 452 3.29 -16.60 -9.68
N PHE A 453 4.55 -16.16 -9.73
CA PHE A 453 5.54 -16.43 -8.68
C PHE A 453 5.10 -15.88 -7.32
N ASN A 454 4.53 -14.67 -7.29
CA ASN A 454 4.02 -14.08 -6.07
C ASN A 454 2.78 -14.80 -5.55
N TYR A 455 1.88 -15.19 -6.46
CA TYR A 455 0.70 -15.98 -6.13
C TYR A 455 1.05 -17.35 -5.53
N ASP A 456 1.96 -18.08 -6.20
CA ASP A 456 2.42 -19.39 -5.72
C ASP A 456 3.06 -19.28 -4.32
N TYR A 457 3.85 -18.22 -4.09
CA TYR A 457 4.44 -17.95 -2.78
C TYR A 457 3.36 -17.69 -1.73
N GLU A 458 2.36 -16.88 -2.08
CA GLU A 458 1.28 -16.50 -1.15
C GLU A 458 0.42 -17.72 -0.78
N ILE A 459 -0.10 -18.43 -1.79
CA ILE A 459 -1.03 -19.55 -1.54
C ILE A 459 -0.36 -20.73 -0.84
N ALA A 460 0.94 -20.93 -1.04
CA ALA A 460 1.72 -21.99 -0.38
C ALA A 460 1.82 -21.82 1.15
N LYS A 461 1.45 -20.68 1.70
CA LYS A 461 1.39 -20.46 3.16
C LYS A 461 0.16 -21.09 3.78
N ALA A 462 -0.91 -21.35 3.03
CA ALA A 462 -2.12 -21.99 3.55
C ALA A 462 -1.77 -23.30 4.28
N GLY A 463 -2.29 -23.48 5.50
CA GLY A 463 -1.99 -24.62 6.35
C GLY A 463 -0.62 -24.57 7.07
N LYS A 464 0.21 -23.56 6.84
CA LYS A 464 1.53 -23.43 7.47
C LYS A 464 1.48 -22.59 8.75
N PRO A 465 2.47 -22.78 9.65
CA PRO A 465 2.63 -21.88 10.79
C PRO A 465 2.82 -20.43 10.36
N THR A 466 2.23 -19.50 11.10
CA THR A 466 2.40 -18.07 10.90
C THR A 466 3.84 -17.63 11.22
N ASP A 467 4.49 -16.98 10.26
CA ASP A 467 5.80 -16.34 10.47
C ASP A 467 5.61 -14.87 10.85
N ARG A 468 5.72 -14.55 12.13
CA ARG A 468 5.62 -13.17 12.64
C ARG A 468 6.74 -12.25 12.17
N LEU A 469 7.81 -12.77 11.57
CA LEU A 469 8.94 -11.99 11.04
C LEU A 469 8.74 -11.61 9.57
N GLU A 470 7.73 -12.16 8.90
CA GLU A 470 7.39 -11.78 7.53
C GLU A 470 6.88 -10.34 7.44
N TRP A 471 7.29 -9.60 6.40
CA TRP A 471 6.94 -8.21 6.18
C TRP A 471 5.85 -8.06 5.11
N GLY A 472 4.80 -7.29 5.43
CA GLY A 472 3.75 -6.93 4.47
C GLY A 472 4.11 -5.73 3.58
N MET A 473 5.09 -4.90 3.98
CA MET A 473 5.57 -3.76 3.19
C MET A 473 7.05 -3.91 2.86
N THR A 474 7.45 -3.38 1.71
CA THR A 474 8.86 -3.37 1.30
C THR A 474 9.65 -2.27 2.03
N PRO A 475 10.98 -2.43 2.22
CA PRO A 475 11.80 -1.44 2.93
C PRO A 475 11.79 -0.02 2.32
N GLN A 476 11.56 0.11 1.01
CA GLN A 476 11.47 1.39 0.31
C GLN A 476 10.07 2.03 0.35
N THR A 477 9.12 1.43 1.05
CA THR A 477 7.77 1.98 1.25
C THR A 477 7.79 3.09 2.30
N VAL A 478 7.30 4.28 1.95
CA VAL A 478 7.12 5.40 2.89
C VAL A 478 5.77 5.24 3.58
N ASN A 479 5.73 4.36 4.54
CA ASN A 479 4.58 4.09 5.42
C ASN A 479 5.03 3.25 6.62
N ALA A 480 4.09 2.97 7.54
CA ALA A 480 4.21 2.02 8.65
C ALA A 480 2.91 1.22 8.74
N TYR A 481 2.85 0.16 9.54
CA TYR A 481 1.61 -0.57 9.76
C TYR A 481 1.66 -1.43 11.04
N TYR A 482 0.49 -1.58 11.65
CA TYR A 482 0.21 -2.60 12.66
C TYR A 482 -0.50 -3.80 12.01
N ASN A 483 -0.18 -5.01 12.45
CA ASN A 483 -0.90 -6.21 12.05
C ASN A 483 -1.56 -6.87 13.28
N PRO A 484 -2.91 -6.88 13.38
CA PRO A 484 -3.62 -7.41 14.53
C PRO A 484 -3.49 -8.93 14.68
N THR A 485 -3.34 -9.67 13.59
CA THR A 485 -3.34 -11.14 13.59
C THR A 485 -2.01 -11.75 14.02
N ASP A 486 -0.93 -10.96 14.02
CA ASP A 486 0.39 -11.38 14.53
C ASP A 486 0.96 -10.43 15.59
N ASN A 487 0.22 -9.37 15.94
CA ASN A 487 0.56 -8.36 16.94
C ASN A 487 1.94 -7.73 16.70
N THR A 488 2.20 -7.30 15.45
CA THR A 488 3.45 -6.66 15.04
C THR A 488 3.26 -5.21 14.67
N ILE A 489 4.27 -4.36 14.98
CA ILE A 489 4.37 -2.96 14.53
C ILE A 489 5.57 -2.82 13.60
N ASN A 490 5.38 -2.24 12.42
CA ASN A 490 6.31 -2.37 11.31
C ASN A 490 6.69 -1.01 10.72
N PHE A 491 7.99 -0.69 10.68
CA PHE A 491 8.52 0.60 10.22
C PHE A 491 9.56 0.38 9.11
N PRO A 492 9.17 0.39 7.82
CA PRO A 492 10.08 0.30 6.69
C PRO A 492 11.19 1.36 6.71
N ALA A 493 12.35 1.06 6.13
CA ALA A 493 13.51 1.97 6.14
C ALA A 493 13.21 3.35 5.53
N ALA A 494 12.34 3.41 4.53
CA ALA A 494 12.05 4.65 3.83
C ALA A 494 11.29 5.69 4.66
N ILE A 495 10.43 5.29 5.65
CA ILE A 495 9.77 6.25 6.55
C ILE A 495 10.74 6.78 7.61
N LEU A 496 11.81 6.04 7.92
CA LEU A 496 12.82 6.39 8.91
C LEU A 496 13.85 7.38 8.36
N GLN A 497 13.37 8.46 7.73
CA GLN A 497 14.14 9.55 7.12
C GLN A 497 13.42 10.91 7.33
N PRO A 498 14.14 12.05 7.19
CA PRO A 498 13.51 13.36 7.31
C PRO A 498 12.31 13.55 6.34
N PRO A 499 11.21 14.20 6.78
CA PRO A 499 11.03 14.92 8.04
C PRO A 499 10.50 14.07 9.20
N PHE A 500 10.33 12.77 9.05
CA PHE A 500 9.79 11.87 10.08
C PHE A 500 10.83 11.50 11.12
N PHE A 501 12.03 11.13 10.66
CA PHE A 501 13.15 10.72 11.51
C PHE A 501 14.47 11.28 11.00
N ASP A 502 15.27 11.84 11.91
CA ASP A 502 16.65 12.23 11.66
C ASP A 502 17.49 11.85 12.90
N ALA A 503 18.46 10.95 12.72
CA ALA A 503 19.31 10.50 13.80
C ALA A 503 20.12 11.63 14.47
N ASN A 504 20.30 12.77 13.79
CA ASN A 504 21.03 13.94 14.26
C ASN A 504 20.13 15.07 14.79
N ALA A 505 18.80 14.94 14.66
CA ALA A 505 17.86 15.93 15.17
C ALA A 505 17.67 15.79 16.69
N ASP A 506 17.17 16.88 17.30
CA ASP A 506 16.73 16.85 18.71
C ASP A 506 15.54 15.91 18.91
N ASP A 507 15.39 15.41 20.14
CA ASP A 507 14.34 14.46 20.49
C ASP A 507 12.94 14.98 20.18
N ALA A 508 12.66 16.26 20.41
CA ALA A 508 11.34 16.84 20.16
C ALA A 508 10.90 16.69 18.70
N ILE A 509 11.81 16.90 17.76
CA ILE A 509 11.54 16.71 16.32
C ILE A 509 11.28 15.24 16.02
N ASN A 510 12.10 14.31 16.55
CA ASN A 510 11.91 12.88 16.31
C ASN A 510 10.64 12.33 16.97
N TYR A 511 10.33 12.72 18.20
CA TYR A 511 9.07 12.30 18.86
C TYR A 511 7.83 12.92 18.20
N GLY A 512 7.90 14.18 17.74
CA GLY A 512 6.81 14.83 16.98
C GLY A 512 6.65 14.31 15.55
N GLY A 513 7.68 13.66 14.99
CA GLY A 513 7.67 13.01 13.69
C GLY A 513 7.40 11.52 13.80
N ILE A 514 8.47 10.71 13.71
CA ILE A 514 8.35 9.24 13.75
C ILE A 514 7.80 8.71 15.08
N GLY A 515 8.03 9.42 16.20
CA GLY A 515 7.48 9.02 17.48
C GLY A 515 5.96 9.00 17.49
N ALA A 516 5.32 10.02 16.87
CA ALA A 516 3.87 10.04 16.69
C ALA A 516 3.38 8.89 15.79
N VAL A 517 4.11 8.53 14.73
CA VAL A 517 3.81 7.37 13.89
C VAL A 517 3.96 6.07 14.67
N ILE A 518 5.03 5.91 15.48
CA ILE A 518 5.21 4.74 16.33
C ILE A 518 4.04 4.58 17.31
N GLY A 519 3.63 5.69 17.94
CA GLY A 519 2.49 5.69 18.84
C GLY A 519 1.17 5.37 18.14
N HIS A 520 1.00 5.85 16.91
CA HIS A 520 -0.14 5.55 16.02
C HIS A 520 -0.23 4.04 15.76
N GLU A 521 0.84 3.41 15.28
CA GLU A 521 0.84 1.97 15.00
C GLU A 521 0.62 1.12 16.26
N ALA A 522 1.21 1.53 17.39
CA ALA A 522 0.98 0.84 18.65
C ALA A 522 -0.46 1.01 19.17
N THR A 523 -1.11 2.15 18.88
CA THR A 523 -2.50 2.42 19.27
C THR A 523 -3.49 1.61 18.43
N HIS A 524 -3.16 1.26 17.18
CA HIS A 524 -3.97 0.34 16.37
C HIS A 524 -4.21 -1.01 17.06
N GLY A 525 -3.36 -1.45 17.96
CA GLY A 525 -3.63 -2.61 18.81
C GLY A 525 -4.85 -2.48 19.71
N TYR A 526 -5.35 -1.26 19.91
CA TYR A 526 -6.43 -0.91 20.85
C TYR A 526 -7.54 -0.07 20.22
N ASP A 527 -7.53 0.15 18.90
CA ASP A 527 -8.59 0.85 18.18
C ASP A 527 -9.88 0.00 18.06
N ASP A 528 -10.86 0.44 17.28
CA ASP A 528 -12.15 -0.24 17.11
C ASP A 528 -12.03 -1.64 16.50
N GLU A 529 -11.03 -1.89 15.68
CA GLU A 529 -10.74 -3.20 15.07
C GLU A 529 -9.69 -3.98 15.86
N GLY A 530 -8.53 -3.40 16.12
CA GLY A 530 -7.43 -4.07 16.83
C GLY A 530 -7.79 -4.49 18.25
N SER A 531 -8.69 -3.74 18.92
CA SER A 531 -9.22 -4.11 20.25
C SER A 531 -10.03 -5.41 20.26
N GLN A 532 -10.39 -5.94 19.10
CA GLN A 532 -11.08 -7.21 18.96
C GLN A 532 -10.14 -8.42 18.85
N PHE A 533 -8.83 -8.17 18.82
CA PHE A 533 -7.79 -9.20 18.77
C PHE A 533 -7.03 -9.27 20.10
N ASP A 534 -6.81 -10.48 20.59
CA ASP A 534 -6.10 -10.73 21.85
C ASP A 534 -4.55 -10.59 21.70
N ALA A 535 -3.84 -10.86 22.78
CA ALA A 535 -2.38 -10.79 22.83
C ALA A 535 -1.68 -11.79 21.87
N GLN A 536 -2.37 -12.84 21.46
CA GLN A 536 -1.87 -13.86 20.55
C GLN A 536 -2.24 -13.56 19.08
N GLY A 537 -3.07 -12.54 18.84
CA GLY A 537 -3.58 -12.19 17.51
C GLY A 537 -4.85 -12.93 17.10
N ASN A 538 -5.56 -13.59 18.04
CA ASN A 538 -6.84 -14.20 17.76
C ASN A 538 -7.97 -13.18 17.91
N ASN A 539 -8.94 -13.20 17.01
CA ASN A 539 -10.18 -12.45 17.16
C ASN A 539 -11.01 -13.07 18.31
N ALA A 540 -10.92 -12.45 19.48
CA ALA A 540 -11.53 -12.90 20.72
C ALA A 540 -11.90 -11.71 21.60
N ASN A 541 -13.06 -11.78 22.25
CA ASN A 541 -13.45 -10.76 23.22
C ASN A 541 -12.65 -10.92 24.52
N TRP A 542 -11.86 -9.91 24.87
CA TRP A 542 -11.07 -9.83 26.11
C TRP A 542 -11.49 -8.66 27.02
N TRP A 543 -12.53 -7.93 26.62
CA TRP A 543 -13.10 -6.80 27.36
C TRP A 543 -14.16 -7.24 28.34
N THR A 544 -14.30 -6.54 29.48
CA THR A 544 -15.55 -6.59 30.22
C THR A 544 -16.64 -5.85 29.43
N LYS A 545 -17.90 -6.21 29.66
CA LYS A 545 -19.04 -5.57 28.99
C LYS A 545 -19.07 -4.05 29.27
N GLU A 546 -18.88 -3.68 30.53
CA GLU A 546 -18.90 -2.29 30.98
C GLU A 546 -17.78 -1.46 30.35
N ASP A 547 -16.58 -2.02 30.21
CA ASP A 547 -15.44 -1.32 29.60
C ASP A 547 -15.65 -1.17 28.08
N ARG A 548 -16.24 -2.17 27.44
CA ARG A 548 -16.60 -2.07 26.02
C ARG A 548 -17.62 -0.96 25.79
N GLU A 549 -18.69 -0.90 26.62
CA GLU A 549 -19.69 0.18 26.54
C GLU A 549 -19.06 1.57 26.75
N LYS A 550 -18.12 1.71 27.69
CA LYS A 550 -17.40 2.96 27.92
C LYS A 550 -16.48 3.32 26.73
N PHE A 551 -15.86 2.33 26.11
CA PHE A 551 -15.05 2.53 24.91
C PHE A 551 -15.94 3.03 23.76
N ASP A 552 -17.04 2.33 23.47
CA ASP A 552 -17.98 2.67 22.40
C ASP A 552 -18.58 4.08 22.59
N ALA A 553 -18.88 4.48 23.83
CA ALA A 553 -19.37 5.83 24.14
C ALA A 553 -18.31 6.93 23.90
N ARG A 554 -17.01 6.60 24.01
CA ARG A 554 -15.91 7.53 23.70
C ARG A 554 -15.69 7.62 22.20
N THR A 555 -15.66 6.50 21.51
CA THR A 555 -15.44 6.45 20.06
C THR A 555 -16.59 7.10 19.30
N ALA A 556 -17.85 7.00 19.78
CA ALA A 556 -18.97 7.72 19.20
C ALA A 556 -18.79 9.24 19.17
N LYS A 557 -18.10 9.82 20.17
CA LYS A 557 -17.78 11.28 20.17
C LYS A 557 -16.78 11.62 19.08
N LEU A 558 -15.79 10.74 18.86
CA LEU A 558 -14.80 10.91 17.82
C LEU A 558 -15.43 10.77 16.43
N VAL A 559 -16.31 9.79 16.23
CA VAL A 559 -17.12 9.68 15.00
C VAL A 559 -17.88 10.98 14.72
N ALA A 560 -18.64 11.48 15.70
CA ALA A 560 -19.42 12.72 15.54
C ALA A 560 -18.55 13.94 15.25
N GLN A 561 -17.35 14.03 15.83
CA GLN A 561 -16.40 15.11 15.54
C GLN A 561 -15.96 15.06 14.07
N PHE A 562 -15.55 13.90 13.57
CA PHE A 562 -15.05 13.75 12.20
C PHE A 562 -16.17 13.87 11.16
N ASP A 563 -17.40 13.41 11.45
CA ASP A 563 -18.58 13.63 10.60
C ASP A 563 -18.88 15.13 10.41
N GLY A 564 -18.47 15.97 11.36
CA GLY A 564 -18.61 17.44 11.29
C GLY A 564 -17.61 18.10 10.33
N TYR A 565 -16.55 17.41 9.88
CA TYR A 565 -15.56 17.99 8.98
C TYR A 565 -15.98 17.91 7.51
N GLU A 566 -15.91 19.05 6.81
CA GLU A 566 -16.30 19.23 5.41
C GLU A 566 -15.07 19.58 4.56
N PRO A 567 -14.33 18.58 4.03
CA PRO A 567 -13.14 18.81 3.21
C PRO A 567 -13.43 19.33 1.79
N LEU A 568 -14.62 19.07 1.26
CA LEU A 568 -15.13 19.58 -0.01
C LEU A 568 -16.58 20.05 0.18
N PRO A 569 -17.04 21.08 -0.57
CA PRO A 569 -18.40 21.59 -0.44
C PRO A 569 -19.47 20.50 -0.50
N GLY A 570 -20.25 20.35 0.58
CA GLY A 570 -21.29 19.34 0.72
C GLY A 570 -20.79 17.88 0.87
N LYS A 571 -19.48 17.66 1.06
CA LYS A 571 -18.89 16.34 1.26
C LYS A 571 -18.19 16.28 2.61
N HIS A 572 -18.71 15.47 3.51
CA HIS A 572 -18.19 15.29 4.85
C HIS A 572 -17.24 14.08 4.94
N VAL A 573 -16.39 14.08 5.95
CA VAL A 573 -15.65 12.88 6.35
C VAL A 573 -16.65 11.86 6.87
N ASN A 574 -16.44 10.60 6.58
CA ASN A 574 -17.18 9.51 7.20
C ASN A 574 -16.45 9.10 8.49
N GLY A 575 -16.91 9.61 9.63
CA GLY A 575 -16.27 9.36 10.93
C GLY A 575 -16.25 7.88 11.32
N GLN A 576 -17.24 7.08 10.88
CA GLN A 576 -17.24 5.64 11.11
C GLN A 576 -16.20 4.90 10.25
N LEU A 577 -16.03 5.30 8.98
CA LEU A 577 -14.99 4.75 8.10
C LEU A 577 -13.60 5.05 8.63
N THR A 578 -13.41 6.27 9.17
CA THR A 578 -12.09 6.74 9.61
C THR A 578 -11.81 6.51 11.10
N LEU A 579 -12.68 5.82 11.82
CA LEU A 579 -12.63 5.73 13.28
C LEU A 579 -11.30 5.15 13.81
N GLY A 580 -10.85 4.03 13.28
CA GLY A 580 -9.61 3.38 13.73
C GLY A 580 -8.39 4.28 13.57
N GLU A 581 -8.28 4.92 12.40
CA GLU A 581 -7.20 5.88 12.11
C GLU A 581 -7.26 7.11 13.03
N ASN A 582 -8.46 7.61 13.32
CA ASN A 582 -8.63 8.75 14.21
C ASN A 582 -8.29 8.39 15.67
N ILE A 583 -8.62 7.17 16.12
CA ILE A 583 -8.19 6.65 17.43
C ILE A 583 -6.67 6.53 17.48
N ALA A 584 -6.07 5.96 16.42
CA ALA A 584 -4.62 5.75 16.33
C ALA A 584 -3.85 7.08 16.32
N ASP A 585 -4.34 8.10 15.62
CA ASP A 585 -3.75 9.45 15.63
C ASP A 585 -3.82 10.10 17.03
N LEU A 586 -5.00 10.09 17.65
CA LEU A 586 -5.21 10.69 18.97
C LEU A 586 -4.37 9.96 20.04
N GLY A 587 -4.35 8.64 20.01
CA GLY A 587 -3.51 7.83 20.90
C GLY A 587 -2.03 8.04 20.63
N GLY A 588 -1.65 8.03 19.35
CA GLY A 588 -0.27 8.16 18.91
C GLY A 588 0.42 9.44 19.34
N ILE A 589 -0.23 10.60 19.09
CA ILE A 589 0.33 11.90 19.50
C ILE A 589 0.45 12.00 21.03
N ASN A 590 -0.54 11.51 21.77
CA ASN A 590 -0.50 11.52 23.23
C ASN A 590 0.63 10.66 23.81
N VAL A 591 0.78 9.43 23.32
CA VAL A 591 1.81 8.50 23.76
C VAL A 591 3.22 8.99 23.40
N ALA A 592 3.39 9.55 22.19
CA ALA A 592 4.65 10.14 21.75
C ALA A 592 5.05 11.36 22.58
N TYR A 593 4.07 12.20 22.97
CA TYR A 593 4.32 13.34 23.85
C TYR A 593 4.73 12.90 25.25
N ASP A 594 4.07 11.89 25.83
CA ASP A 594 4.47 11.31 27.11
C ASP A 594 5.89 10.74 27.06
N ALA A 595 6.25 10.05 25.97
CA ALA A 595 7.59 9.53 25.74
C ALA A 595 8.63 10.66 25.68
N LEU A 596 8.34 11.77 25.00
CA LEU A 596 9.18 12.97 25.02
C LEU A 596 9.34 13.52 26.44
N GLN A 597 8.26 13.63 27.23
CA GLN A 597 8.35 14.12 28.61
C GLN A 597 9.21 13.19 29.48
N MET A 598 9.14 11.86 29.27
CA MET A 598 9.99 10.89 29.96
C MET A 598 11.47 11.10 29.58
N ALA A 599 11.79 11.30 28.31
CA ALA A 599 13.15 11.56 27.83
C ALA A 599 13.69 12.89 28.40
N LEU A 600 12.90 13.95 28.38
CA LEU A 600 13.29 15.28 28.90
C LEU A 600 13.53 15.26 30.43
N LYS A 601 12.80 14.45 31.19
CA LYS A 601 13.07 14.26 32.63
C LYS A 601 14.46 13.66 32.90
N GLN A 602 14.96 12.83 32.00
CA GLN A 602 16.29 12.24 32.07
C GLN A 602 17.40 13.20 31.62
N SER A 603 17.02 14.27 30.85
CA SER A 603 17.95 15.23 30.27
C SER A 603 17.52 16.68 30.59
N PRO A 604 17.67 17.17 31.85
CA PRO A 604 17.19 18.51 32.24
C PRO A 604 17.78 19.67 31.41
N ALA A 605 19.00 19.53 30.89
CA ALA A 605 19.63 20.52 30.03
C ALA A 605 18.88 20.65 28.69
N GLU A 606 18.48 19.54 28.09
CA GLU A 606 17.67 19.56 26.86
C GLU A 606 16.23 20.03 27.12
N ALA A 607 15.66 19.70 28.29
CA ALA A 607 14.33 20.17 28.69
C ALA A 607 14.24 21.71 28.80
N ALA A 608 15.32 22.37 29.21
CA ALA A 608 15.41 23.82 29.35
C ALA A 608 15.80 24.54 28.04
N LYS A 609 16.27 23.82 27.04
CA LYS A 609 16.84 24.35 25.80
C LYS A 609 15.74 24.82 24.87
N LYS A 610 15.87 26.07 24.41
CA LYS A 610 15.08 26.58 23.29
C LYS A 610 15.93 26.54 22.00
N ILE A 611 15.37 25.98 20.94
CA ILE A 611 15.97 26.00 19.61
C ILE A 611 15.08 26.89 18.73
N ASP A 612 15.68 27.87 18.08
CA ASP A 612 14.95 28.87 17.24
C ASP A 612 13.80 29.58 18.00
N GLY A 613 13.96 29.76 19.32
CA GLY A 613 12.97 30.40 20.19
C GLY A 613 11.87 29.47 20.74
N TYR A 614 11.78 28.23 20.27
CA TYR A 614 10.74 27.26 20.66
C TYR A 614 11.26 26.25 21.70
N THR A 615 10.40 25.92 22.68
CA THR A 615 10.65 24.85 23.64
C THR A 615 10.57 23.49 22.98
N PRO A 616 11.11 22.41 23.60
CA PRO A 616 10.94 21.05 23.09
C PRO A 616 9.47 20.67 22.86
N GLN A 617 8.57 21.04 23.77
CA GLN A 617 7.14 20.78 23.63
C GLN A 617 6.54 21.47 22.42
N GLN A 618 6.90 22.73 22.17
CA GLN A 618 6.45 23.45 20.98
C GLN A 618 7.01 22.83 19.71
N ARG A 619 8.28 22.46 19.68
CA ARG A 619 8.93 21.82 18.53
C ARG A 619 8.32 20.47 18.19
N PHE A 620 7.89 19.70 19.20
CA PHE A 620 7.13 18.46 19.02
C PHE A 620 5.88 18.69 18.19
N PHE A 621 5.00 19.61 18.62
CA PHE A 621 3.74 19.86 17.90
C PHE A 621 3.98 20.52 16.54
N LEU A 622 4.98 21.36 16.40
CA LEU A 622 5.33 21.96 15.11
C LEU A 622 5.74 20.89 14.10
N ASN A 623 6.56 19.92 14.48
CA ASN A 623 6.95 18.84 13.58
C ASN A 623 5.80 17.85 13.34
N PHE A 624 4.96 17.57 14.33
CA PHE A 624 3.74 16.79 14.15
C PHE A 624 2.84 17.39 13.07
N ALA A 625 2.53 18.68 13.14
CA ALA A 625 1.75 19.32 12.09
C ALA A 625 2.47 19.33 10.72
N ARG A 626 3.80 19.47 10.73
CA ARG A 626 4.62 19.46 9.49
C ARG A 626 4.57 18.14 8.74
N ILE A 627 4.58 16.99 9.41
CA ILE A 627 4.51 15.69 8.72
C ILE A 627 3.18 15.46 7.99
N TRP A 628 2.11 16.16 8.38
CA TRP A 628 0.79 16.12 7.74
C TRP A 628 0.58 17.19 6.67
N ARG A 629 1.59 18.05 6.40
CA ARG A 629 1.47 19.09 5.37
C ARG A 629 1.21 18.52 3.99
N GLY A 630 0.35 19.20 3.21
CA GLY A 630 0.12 18.84 1.82
C GLY A 630 -1.15 19.41 1.23
N SER A 631 -1.28 19.19 -0.07
CA SER A 631 -2.46 19.49 -0.88
C SER A 631 -2.89 18.26 -1.66
N ILE A 632 -4.17 18.18 -2.00
CA ILE A 632 -4.79 17.10 -2.75
C ILE A 632 -5.77 17.65 -3.78
N LEU A 633 -5.86 17.02 -4.95
CA LEU A 633 -6.86 17.38 -5.97
C LEU A 633 -8.27 17.02 -5.51
N PRO A 634 -9.30 17.85 -5.80
CA PRO A 634 -10.67 17.60 -5.34
C PRO A 634 -11.23 16.24 -5.74
N LYS A 635 -11.01 15.78 -6.99
CA LYS A 635 -11.46 14.46 -7.45
C LYS A 635 -10.80 13.32 -6.64
N ARG A 636 -9.49 13.43 -6.38
CA ARG A 636 -8.80 12.44 -5.55
C ARG A 636 -9.31 12.46 -4.13
N GLN A 637 -9.57 13.65 -3.57
CA GLN A 637 -10.14 13.78 -2.23
C GLN A 637 -11.50 13.09 -2.14
N GLU A 638 -12.36 13.26 -3.15
CA GLU A 638 -13.67 12.62 -3.20
C GLU A 638 -13.57 11.09 -3.23
N VAL A 639 -12.64 10.52 -4.02
CA VAL A 639 -12.40 9.07 -4.04
C VAL A 639 -11.98 8.58 -2.65
N LEU A 640 -11.07 9.29 -1.99
CA LEU A 640 -10.59 8.90 -0.66
C LEU A 640 -11.68 8.98 0.40
N LEU A 641 -12.54 10.00 0.39
CA LEU A 641 -13.66 10.11 1.34
C LEU A 641 -14.61 8.91 1.33
N ASN A 642 -14.68 8.19 0.22
CA ASN A 642 -15.57 7.03 0.05
C ASN A 642 -14.89 5.67 0.31
N ALA A 643 -13.55 5.60 0.21
CA ALA A 643 -12.86 4.31 0.16
C ALA A 643 -11.67 4.19 1.14
N ASP A 644 -11.12 5.30 1.62
CA ASP A 644 -9.92 5.33 2.44
C ASP A 644 -10.27 5.48 3.92
N PRO A 645 -9.72 4.66 4.83
CA PRO A 645 -9.98 4.77 6.26
C PRO A 645 -9.31 5.99 6.92
N HIS A 646 -8.44 6.72 6.19
CA HIS A 646 -7.76 7.89 6.73
C HIS A 646 -8.55 9.18 6.50
N ALA A 647 -8.71 9.98 7.54
CA ALA A 647 -9.20 11.34 7.39
C ALA A 647 -8.21 12.21 6.58
N PRO A 648 -8.68 13.29 5.90
CA PRO A 648 -7.78 14.20 5.18
C PRO A 648 -6.69 14.77 6.10
N ALA A 649 -5.46 14.86 5.60
CA ALA A 649 -4.25 15.18 6.35
C ALA A 649 -4.37 16.43 7.25
N LYS A 650 -5.08 17.46 6.79
CA LYS A 650 -5.30 18.69 7.59
C LYS A 650 -6.07 18.40 8.90
N TYR A 651 -6.98 17.44 8.93
CA TYR A 651 -7.75 17.06 10.12
C TYR A 651 -7.02 16.08 11.04
N ARG A 652 -5.94 15.47 10.55
CA ARG A 652 -5.02 14.65 11.36
C ARG A 652 -4.00 15.51 12.12
N ALA A 653 -3.78 16.75 11.67
CA ALA A 653 -2.82 17.71 12.23
C ALA A 653 -3.39 18.59 13.37
N ILE A 654 -4.69 18.49 13.67
CA ILE A 654 -5.38 19.38 14.63
C ILE A 654 -6.09 18.61 15.72
#